data_3ecddfb784d2352955768d42d650f9f2
#
_entry.id   3ecddfb784d2352955768d42d650f9f2
#
_cell.length_a   1.000
_cell.length_b   1.000
_cell.length_c   1.000
_cell.angle_alpha   90.00
_cell.angle_beta   90.00
_cell.angle_gamma   90.00
#
_symmetry.space_group_name_H-M   'P 1'
#
loop_
_entity.id
_entity.type
_entity.pdbx_description
1 polymer ?
#
loop_
_entity_poly.entity_id
_entity_poly.type
_entity_poly.pdbx_seq_one_letter_code
_entity_poly.pdbx_strand_id
1 'polypeptide(L)'
;MKNKFILPCCIALLPLMANAAGDITGKVLNKGTGEPMDFVTIQLINAKTNKPLSIGTATQEDGSFILPHVSDGEYIVKISNIGSIDQERPVTIHNGNVDIGEIHLADDAKLLQEVVVEGIRSQMRFELDRKIFSVDANVTAAGTSASELLESIPSVEVDQDGEVSLRGNSSVTIWINGKESGLTADNRAQILEQIPAETIDRIEVITNPSAKYSPEGTAGIINIVLKKDRKAGYYGSAELSVNSRGGGNAGFNFNYSSGKVDAFAGIGFRMRHNKGGSFMKREFTDGSYTNSSGESPNHGNNLFLRLGATWHITDFDDLSASGFGMLGHRWGHSLTDYTSNVPGNWIRNYDYSRNRGDMRGAHAELGYTHKWTESRLIDITAAYNHWGGPSWRSYEQDITYENPAFDPSLPENDSDNPRYLFEDIYQEQNMDMGTNSWEVKADYTNQINEIFKLEAGYNGNFSKEDSPTETYMGTSKEDMTIAPNLFNRFIYRNNIHALYATFGGKIKSFSFSAGLRSESWQVRTRSLSYGETISDVPVFKKNNFALFPSVFLSLSLPYDNEMQINYTRRLRRPWGGQLNSFRDISDPTNISYGNPELQPQYSNSFELNYIKSWTWHMISLSAYMRTTSNMMNRISYLDGDVMYTTWANVADEINSGCEIVVKNNFINRIDLTTTVNLYNNHISAWDFDFLSENGNVIPLSGRKQNSFAWDARMMASVRLPWSLSFQATGNYNSKMLSAQGSRQGGWSVDIGVRKNIGNWSLSLNCRDLFDSRKFKSTTNGPDYTQYNERWRGGRTIRFTVKYSFGNMKSKPNKKGDGEPMDGSGYGDMDM
;
A
#
# COMPACT_ATOMS: atom_id res chain seq x y z
N MET A 1 10.90 -42.98 49.00
CA MET A 1 9.73 -43.87 49.26
C MET A 1 9.19 -44.33 47.94
N LYS A 2 9.28 -45.64 47.81
CA LYS A 2 8.84 -46.47 46.74
C LYS A 2 7.32 -46.43 46.58
N ASN A 3 6.75 -46.47 45.38
CA ASN A 3 5.64 -47.34 45.08
C ASN A 3 5.60 -47.62 43.58
N LYS A 4 5.87 -48.86 43.27
CA LYS A 4 5.63 -49.51 41.97
C LYS A 4 4.15 -49.87 41.91
N PHE A 5 3.48 -49.64 40.77
CA PHE A 5 2.28 -50.32 40.38
C PHE A 5 2.52 -51.18 39.14
N ILE A 6 2.46 -52.44 39.28
CA ILE A 6 2.41 -53.51 38.31
C ILE A 6 0.97 -53.67 37.86
N LEU A 7 0.69 -53.62 36.56
CA LEU A 7 -0.61 -53.97 35.99
C LEU A 7 -0.46 -55.29 35.18
N PRO A 8 -1.31 -56.29 35.40
CA PRO A 8 -1.14 -57.59 34.76
C PRO A 8 -1.70 -57.63 33.34
N CYS A 9 -0.92 -58.32 32.44
CA CYS A 9 -1.34 -58.72 31.10
C CYS A 9 -2.52 -59.72 31.18
N CYS A 10 -3.69 -59.30 30.66
CA CYS A 10 -4.71 -60.24 30.24
C CYS A 10 -4.58 -60.56 28.74
N ILE A 11 -4.00 -61.68 28.39
CA ILE A 11 -4.01 -62.22 27.04
C ILE A 11 -5.42 -62.80 26.80
N ALA A 12 -6.25 -62.07 26.01
CA ALA A 12 -7.48 -62.64 25.46
C ALA A 12 -7.12 -63.25 24.09
N LEU A 13 -7.13 -64.56 23.99
CA LEU A 13 -7.16 -65.29 22.75
C LEU A 13 -8.49 -65.03 22.02
N LEU A 14 -8.42 -64.19 20.97
CA LEU A 14 -9.42 -64.11 19.92
C LEU A 14 -9.00 -65.08 18.79
N PRO A 15 -9.92 -65.90 18.23
CA PRO A 15 -9.60 -66.73 17.10
C PRO A 15 -9.25 -65.87 15.89
N LEU A 16 -8.03 -66.07 15.29
CA LEU A 16 -7.72 -65.54 13.99
C LEU A 16 -8.67 -66.21 12.99
N MET A 17 -9.67 -65.51 12.54
CA MET A 17 -10.32 -65.78 11.26
C MET A 17 -9.28 -65.38 10.20
N ALA A 18 -8.61 -66.30 9.64
CA ALA A 18 -7.79 -66.11 8.41
C ALA A 18 -8.80 -65.73 7.29
N ASN A 19 -8.99 -64.45 7.05
CA ASN A 19 -9.61 -64.04 5.80
C ASN A 19 -8.64 -64.44 4.69
N ALA A 20 -9.10 -65.27 3.77
CA ALA A 20 -8.38 -65.55 2.56
C ALA A 20 -8.14 -64.20 1.79
N ALA A 21 -6.90 -63.82 1.61
CA ALA A 21 -6.52 -62.61 0.90
C ALA A 21 -5.57 -63.05 -0.20
N GLY A 22 -5.75 -62.55 -1.39
CA GLY A 22 -4.89 -62.76 -2.56
C GLY A 22 -4.20 -61.44 -3.02
N ASP A 23 -3.16 -61.58 -3.78
CA ASP A 23 -2.47 -60.47 -4.43
C ASP A 23 -3.05 -60.27 -5.83
N ILE A 24 -3.20 -59.03 -6.28
CA ILE A 24 -3.48 -58.68 -7.69
C ILE A 24 -2.19 -58.22 -8.33
N THR A 25 -1.79 -58.89 -9.40
CA THR A 25 -0.60 -58.56 -10.17
C THR A 25 -0.95 -58.22 -11.61
N GLY A 26 -0.07 -57.50 -12.29
CA GLY A 26 -0.19 -57.18 -13.70
C GLY A 26 0.98 -56.33 -14.19
N LYS A 27 0.97 -55.99 -15.48
CA LYS A 27 2.00 -55.21 -16.15
C LYS A 27 1.37 -54.16 -17.04
N VAL A 28 1.87 -52.93 -16.98
CA VAL A 28 1.38 -51.79 -17.77
C VAL A 28 2.39 -51.45 -18.87
N LEU A 29 1.91 -51.42 -20.11
CA LEU A 29 2.69 -51.08 -21.29
C LEU A 29 2.06 -49.86 -22.03
N ASN A 30 2.87 -49.07 -22.69
CA ASN A 30 2.38 -48.02 -23.60
C ASN A 30 1.82 -48.68 -24.88
N LYS A 31 0.61 -48.33 -25.28
CA LYS A 31 -0.06 -48.94 -26.43
C LYS A 31 0.60 -48.58 -27.76
N GLY A 32 1.25 -47.42 -27.86
CA GLY A 32 1.90 -46.93 -29.11
C GLY A 32 3.33 -47.47 -29.28
N THR A 33 4.12 -47.56 -28.22
CA THR A 33 5.53 -48.01 -28.27
C THR A 33 5.74 -49.43 -27.82
N GLY A 34 4.81 -50.01 -27.06
CA GLY A 34 4.96 -51.36 -26.47
C GLY A 34 5.96 -51.40 -25.29
N GLU A 35 6.50 -50.27 -24.86
CA GLU A 35 7.45 -50.19 -23.76
C GLU A 35 6.76 -50.24 -22.40
N PRO A 36 7.43 -50.79 -21.36
CA PRO A 36 6.88 -50.75 -19.98
C PRO A 36 6.72 -49.31 -19.48
N MET A 37 5.68 -49.09 -18.72
CA MET A 37 5.39 -47.76 -18.12
C MET A 37 5.61 -47.82 -16.62
N ASP A 38 6.53 -47.03 -16.10
CA ASP A 38 6.83 -46.83 -14.68
C ASP A 38 5.95 -45.74 -14.06
N PHE A 39 5.80 -45.77 -12.75
CA PHE A 39 5.02 -44.80 -11.95
C PHE A 39 3.56 -44.62 -12.35
N VAL A 40 2.95 -45.59 -13.08
CA VAL A 40 1.51 -45.59 -13.35
C VAL A 40 0.75 -45.87 -12.06
N THR A 41 -0.22 -45.06 -11.73
CA THR A 41 -1.04 -45.19 -10.52
C THR A 41 -2.07 -46.29 -10.68
N ILE A 42 -2.01 -47.31 -9.82
CA ILE A 42 -2.96 -48.42 -9.71
C ILE A 42 -3.76 -48.26 -8.44
N GLN A 43 -5.09 -48.13 -8.55
CA GLN A 43 -6.00 -47.94 -7.43
C GLN A 43 -7.12 -48.99 -7.45
N LEU A 44 -7.45 -49.54 -6.28
CA LEU A 44 -8.52 -50.50 -6.16
C LEU A 44 -9.85 -49.79 -5.79
N ILE A 45 -10.94 -50.09 -6.49
CA ILE A 45 -12.27 -49.56 -6.29
C ILE A 45 -13.21 -50.73 -5.94
N ASN A 46 -14.05 -50.58 -4.95
CA ASN A 46 -15.07 -51.61 -4.64
C ASN A 46 -16.17 -51.57 -5.69
N ALA A 47 -16.38 -52.71 -6.39
CA ALA A 47 -17.32 -52.77 -7.53
C ALA A 47 -18.79 -52.52 -7.12
N LYS A 48 -19.18 -52.84 -5.92
CA LYS A 48 -20.58 -52.66 -5.42
C LYS A 48 -20.89 -51.23 -4.98
N THR A 49 -19.89 -50.54 -4.40
CA THR A 49 -20.11 -49.19 -3.84
C THR A 49 -19.56 -48.09 -4.73
N ASN A 50 -18.79 -48.42 -5.74
CA ASN A 50 -18.05 -47.53 -6.63
C ASN A 50 -17.19 -46.50 -5.89
N LYS A 51 -16.67 -46.91 -4.70
CA LYS A 51 -15.78 -46.04 -3.90
C LYS A 51 -14.34 -46.56 -3.95
N PRO A 52 -13.35 -45.65 -4.11
CA PRO A 52 -11.95 -46.02 -4.04
C PRO A 52 -11.61 -46.54 -2.61
N LEU A 53 -10.84 -47.59 -2.58
CA LEU A 53 -10.28 -48.14 -1.35
C LEU A 53 -8.92 -47.53 -1.05
N SER A 54 -8.46 -47.60 0.18
CA SER A 54 -7.12 -47.14 0.57
C SER A 54 -5.98 -48.06 0.08
N ILE A 55 -6.29 -48.99 -0.80
CA ILE A 55 -5.36 -49.96 -1.40
C ILE A 55 -4.98 -49.43 -2.80
N GLY A 56 -3.72 -49.16 -3.01
CA GLY A 56 -3.17 -48.69 -4.28
C GLY A 56 -1.66 -48.81 -4.31
N THR A 57 -1.06 -48.81 -5.51
CA THR A 57 0.37 -48.89 -5.74
C THR A 57 0.74 -48.12 -7.01
N ALA A 58 2.03 -48.04 -7.33
CA ALA A 58 2.53 -47.56 -8.62
C ALA A 58 3.33 -48.67 -9.31
N THR A 59 3.37 -48.64 -10.67
CA THR A 59 4.17 -49.59 -11.42
C THR A 59 5.68 -49.36 -11.19
N GLN A 60 6.45 -50.44 -11.27
CA GLN A 60 7.92 -50.44 -11.21
C GLN A 60 8.52 -50.08 -12.57
N GLU A 61 9.86 -49.98 -12.67
CA GLU A 61 10.58 -49.61 -13.91
C GLU A 61 10.31 -50.61 -15.07
N ASP A 62 9.98 -51.87 -14.77
CA ASP A 62 9.61 -52.86 -15.76
C ASP A 62 8.12 -52.88 -16.12
N GLY A 63 7.35 -51.93 -15.58
CA GLY A 63 5.91 -51.79 -15.76
C GLY A 63 5.07 -52.72 -14.90
N SER A 64 5.66 -53.60 -14.08
CA SER A 64 4.93 -54.52 -13.21
C SER A 64 4.39 -53.83 -11.95
N PHE A 65 3.27 -54.33 -11.38
CA PHE A 65 2.69 -53.90 -10.12
C PHE A 65 2.13 -55.08 -9.32
N ILE A 66 2.04 -54.85 -8.00
CA ILE A 66 1.42 -55.78 -7.03
C ILE A 66 0.56 -54.98 -6.08
N LEU A 67 -0.71 -55.36 -5.97
CA LEU A 67 -1.62 -54.95 -4.90
C LEU A 67 -1.75 -56.08 -3.88
N PRO A 68 -1.03 -56.04 -2.77
CA PRO A 68 -0.97 -57.14 -1.83
C PRO A 68 -2.16 -57.20 -0.88
N HIS A 69 -2.50 -58.42 -0.43
CA HIS A 69 -3.45 -58.68 0.67
C HIS A 69 -4.87 -58.13 0.42
N VAL A 70 -5.38 -58.27 -0.78
CA VAL A 70 -6.80 -57.91 -1.09
C VAL A 70 -7.73 -59.03 -0.68
N SER A 71 -8.74 -58.72 0.13
CA SER A 71 -9.73 -59.71 0.59
C SER A 71 -10.58 -60.23 -0.56
N ASP A 72 -11.18 -61.43 -0.41
CA ASP A 72 -12.14 -61.96 -1.38
C ASP A 72 -13.28 -61.00 -1.66
N GLY A 73 -13.56 -60.76 -2.96
CA GLY A 73 -14.58 -59.80 -3.36
C GLY A 73 -14.49 -59.40 -4.84
N GLU A 74 -15.48 -58.57 -5.25
CA GLU A 74 -15.52 -57.99 -6.58
C GLU A 74 -14.97 -56.56 -6.56
N TYR A 75 -14.01 -56.25 -7.39
CA TYR A 75 -13.30 -54.98 -7.44
C TYR A 75 -13.14 -54.46 -8.87
N ILE A 76 -12.79 -53.22 -9.01
CA ILE A 76 -12.34 -52.59 -10.25
C ILE A 76 -10.91 -52.06 -9.99
N VAL A 77 -9.95 -52.50 -10.77
CA VAL A 77 -8.61 -51.93 -10.78
C VAL A 77 -8.62 -50.77 -11.73
N LYS A 78 -8.45 -49.56 -11.21
CA LYS A 78 -8.29 -48.35 -11.99
C LYS A 78 -6.81 -48.07 -12.20
N ILE A 79 -6.46 -47.92 -13.48
CA ILE A 79 -5.09 -47.66 -13.95
C ILE A 79 -5.07 -46.28 -14.57
N SER A 80 -4.28 -45.35 -14.01
CA SER A 80 -4.21 -43.98 -14.46
C SER A 80 -2.79 -43.45 -14.53
N ASN A 81 -2.48 -42.70 -15.57
CA ASN A 81 -1.22 -42.02 -15.76
C ASN A 81 -1.43 -40.68 -16.45
N ILE A 82 -0.61 -39.68 -16.08
CA ILE A 82 -0.68 -38.33 -16.69
C ILE A 82 -0.32 -38.46 -18.19
N GLY A 83 -1.25 -38.01 -19.04
CA GLY A 83 -1.07 -38.08 -20.49
C GLY A 83 -1.61 -39.35 -21.16
N SER A 84 -2.22 -40.26 -20.42
CA SER A 84 -2.82 -41.49 -20.91
C SER A 84 -4.32 -41.56 -20.61
N ILE A 85 -5.06 -42.29 -21.41
CA ILE A 85 -6.49 -42.55 -21.17
C ILE A 85 -6.60 -43.57 -20.04
N ASP A 86 -7.29 -43.18 -18.95
CA ASP A 86 -7.56 -44.06 -17.81
C ASP A 86 -8.23 -45.36 -18.25
N GLN A 87 -7.80 -46.48 -17.70
CA GLN A 87 -8.43 -47.79 -17.90
C GLN A 87 -8.96 -48.37 -16.58
N GLU A 88 -10.10 -49.07 -16.67
CA GLU A 88 -10.71 -49.77 -15.55
C GLU A 88 -10.86 -51.24 -15.90
N ARG A 89 -10.41 -52.14 -15.01
CA ARG A 89 -10.47 -53.60 -15.19
C ARG A 89 -11.23 -54.25 -14.02
N PRO A 90 -12.37 -54.89 -14.25
CA PRO A 90 -13.03 -55.63 -13.22
C PRO A 90 -12.20 -56.87 -12.85
N VAL A 91 -12.08 -57.17 -11.56
CA VAL A 91 -11.37 -58.30 -11.00
C VAL A 91 -12.16 -58.89 -9.85
N THR A 92 -12.17 -60.24 -9.81
CA THR A 92 -12.80 -60.98 -8.68
C THR A 92 -11.71 -61.80 -8.00
N ILE A 93 -11.57 -61.67 -6.72
CA ILE A 93 -10.64 -62.45 -5.89
C ILE A 93 -11.44 -63.50 -5.17
N HIS A 94 -11.00 -64.76 -5.29
CA HIS A 94 -11.59 -65.89 -4.59
C HIS A 94 -10.49 -66.87 -4.20
N ASN A 95 -10.08 -66.88 -2.93
CA ASN A 95 -9.07 -67.78 -2.35
C ASN A 95 -7.71 -67.86 -3.09
N GLY A 96 -7.17 -66.74 -3.59
CA GLY A 96 -5.87 -66.80 -4.24
C GLY A 96 -5.49 -65.54 -5.02
N ASN A 97 -4.22 -65.56 -5.53
CA ASN A 97 -3.70 -64.45 -6.33
C ASN A 97 -4.32 -64.38 -7.70
N VAL A 98 -4.54 -63.18 -8.21
CA VAL A 98 -5.08 -62.89 -9.57
C VAL A 98 -4.10 -62.10 -10.35
N ASP A 99 -3.66 -62.59 -11.52
CA ASP A 99 -2.90 -61.85 -12.51
C ASP A 99 -3.87 -61.30 -13.55
N ILE A 100 -3.91 -59.97 -13.69
CA ILE A 100 -4.76 -59.29 -14.68
C ILE A 100 -4.06 -59.09 -16.03
N GLY A 101 -2.83 -59.57 -16.15
CA GLY A 101 -2.03 -59.62 -17.39
C GLY A 101 -1.52 -58.24 -17.83
N GLU A 102 -1.23 -58.15 -19.12
CA GLU A 102 -0.71 -56.90 -19.72
C GLU A 102 -1.84 -55.92 -20.00
N ILE A 103 -1.64 -54.67 -19.62
CA ILE A 103 -2.57 -53.55 -19.81
C ILE A 103 -1.90 -52.53 -20.69
N HIS A 104 -2.50 -52.24 -21.84
CA HIS A 104 -1.95 -51.27 -22.80
C HIS A 104 -2.64 -49.91 -22.63
N LEU A 105 -1.95 -48.92 -22.04
CA LEU A 105 -2.45 -47.53 -21.95
C LEU A 105 -2.22 -46.79 -23.26
N ALA A 106 -3.28 -46.19 -23.79
CA ALA A 106 -3.18 -45.32 -24.97
C ALA A 106 -2.92 -43.87 -24.51
N ASP A 107 -2.08 -43.19 -25.27
CA ASP A 107 -1.85 -41.77 -25.03
C ASP A 107 -3.13 -41.01 -25.32
N ASP A 108 -3.47 -40.07 -24.47
CA ASP A 108 -4.61 -39.15 -24.67
C ASP A 108 -4.19 -38.04 -25.61
N ALA A 109 -4.49 -38.20 -26.90
CA ALA A 109 -4.17 -37.22 -27.93
C ALA A 109 -4.85 -35.83 -27.72
N LYS A 110 -5.90 -35.75 -26.90
CA LYS A 110 -6.50 -34.49 -26.49
C LYS A 110 -5.71 -33.79 -25.41
N LEU A 111 -5.01 -34.53 -24.55
CA LEU A 111 -4.13 -33.94 -23.50
C LEU A 111 -2.78 -33.53 -24.08
N LEU A 112 -2.32 -34.10 -25.18
CA LEU A 112 -1.08 -33.69 -25.86
C LEU A 112 -1.20 -32.35 -26.60
N GLN A 113 -2.42 -31.86 -26.85
CA GLN A 113 -2.63 -30.49 -27.35
C GLN A 113 -2.81 -29.46 -26.23
N GLU A 114 -2.94 -29.87 -24.98
CA GLU A 114 -3.10 -28.96 -23.83
C GLU A 114 -2.26 -29.43 -22.64
N VAL A 115 -0.97 -29.66 -22.84
CA VAL A 115 0.00 -29.33 -21.83
C VAL A 115 0.12 -27.81 -21.88
N VAL A 116 -0.88 -27.12 -21.38
CA VAL A 116 -0.65 -25.86 -20.67
C VAL A 116 0.26 -26.28 -19.53
N VAL A 117 1.58 -26.16 -19.75
CA VAL A 117 2.50 -25.87 -18.68
C VAL A 117 1.84 -24.68 -18.00
N GLU A 118 1.19 -24.90 -16.85
CA GLU A 118 1.02 -23.84 -15.89
C GLU A 118 2.44 -23.49 -15.45
N GLY A 119 3.17 -22.88 -16.38
CA GLY A 119 4.34 -22.09 -16.06
C GLY A 119 3.86 -21.16 -14.98
N ILE A 120 4.55 -21.09 -13.87
CA ILE A 120 4.37 -20.12 -12.80
C ILE A 120 3.85 -18.84 -13.46
N ARG A 121 2.56 -18.54 -13.29
CA ARG A 121 1.98 -17.27 -13.80
C ARG A 121 2.93 -16.20 -13.35
N SER A 122 3.51 -15.46 -14.29
CA SER A 122 4.46 -14.41 -13.97
C SER A 122 3.84 -13.56 -12.85
N GLN A 123 4.49 -13.49 -11.69
CA GLN A 123 3.98 -12.70 -10.55
C GLN A 123 3.78 -11.23 -10.95
N MET A 124 4.33 -10.83 -12.08
CA MET A 124 4.20 -9.50 -12.67
C MET A 124 3.87 -9.64 -14.16
N ARG A 125 2.87 -8.90 -14.62
CA ARG A 125 2.52 -8.76 -16.04
C ARG A 125 2.20 -7.31 -16.36
N PHE A 126 2.32 -6.94 -17.62
CA PHE A 126 1.82 -5.65 -18.11
C PHE A 126 0.39 -5.80 -18.65
N GLU A 127 -0.43 -4.81 -18.35
CA GLU A 127 -1.58 -4.41 -19.13
C GLU A 127 -1.31 -3.02 -19.72
N LEU A 128 -2.18 -2.55 -20.63
CA LEU A 128 -1.92 -1.34 -21.41
C LEU A 128 -1.49 -0.13 -20.58
N ASP A 129 -2.12 0.09 -19.43
CA ASP A 129 -1.88 1.27 -18.56
C ASP A 129 -1.28 0.93 -17.20
N ARG A 130 -1.01 -0.37 -16.89
CA ARG A 130 -0.63 -0.82 -15.54
C ARG A 130 0.33 -2.01 -15.51
N LYS A 131 1.09 -2.09 -14.42
CA LYS A 131 1.84 -3.27 -14.01
C LYS A 131 1.02 -4.04 -12.99
N ILE A 132 0.75 -5.32 -13.21
CA ILE A 132 -0.02 -6.18 -12.31
C ILE A 132 0.92 -7.09 -11.55
N PHE A 133 0.75 -7.12 -10.23
CA PHE A 133 1.46 -8.00 -9.32
C PHE A 133 0.46 -8.94 -8.64
N SER A 134 0.51 -10.23 -8.95
CA SER A 134 -0.36 -11.23 -8.35
C SER A 134 0.12 -11.60 -6.95
N VAL A 135 -0.80 -11.58 -5.96
CA VAL A 135 -0.48 -11.77 -4.54
C VAL A 135 -0.42 -13.23 -4.15
N ASP A 136 -1.17 -14.11 -4.80
CA ASP A 136 -1.22 -15.55 -4.48
C ASP A 136 0.14 -16.25 -4.55
N ALA A 137 1.05 -15.73 -5.36
CA ALA A 137 2.41 -16.20 -5.47
C ALA A 137 3.37 -15.64 -4.40
N ASN A 138 2.92 -14.69 -3.56
CA ASN A 138 3.76 -14.07 -2.55
C ASN A 138 3.66 -14.83 -1.23
N VAL A 139 4.71 -15.56 -0.87
CA VAL A 139 4.78 -16.40 0.34
C VAL A 139 4.64 -15.58 1.63
N THR A 140 4.93 -14.28 1.58
CA THR A 140 4.89 -13.39 2.75
C THR A 140 3.55 -12.70 2.94
N ALA A 141 2.59 -12.85 2.02
CA ALA A 141 1.32 -12.16 2.08
C ALA A 141 0.41 -12.64 3.24
N ALA A 142 0.50 -13.90 3.68
CA ALA A 142 -0.32 -14.40 4.77
C ALA A 142 0.12 -13.81 6.13
N GLY A 143 -0.79 -13.15 6.85
CA GLY A 143 -0.52 -12.51 8.15
C GLY A 143 0.15 -11.13 8.03
N THR A 144 0.34 -10.58 6.81
CA THR A 144 0.78 -9.20 6.60
C THR A 144 -0.39 -8.31 6.22
N SER A 145 -0.20 -7.01 6.35
CA SER A 145 -1.15 -6.00 5.89
C SER A 145 -0.89 -5.63 4.44
N ALA A 146 -1.85 -4.93 3.81
CA ALA A 146 -1.64 -4.34 2.48
C ALA A 146 -0.44 -3.39 2.48
N SER A 147 -0.21 -2.63 3.54
CA SER A 147 0.96 -1.75 3.68
C SER A 147 2.27 -2.53 3.61
N GLU A 148 2.38 -3.62 4.37
CA GLU A 148 3.58 -4.48 4.35
C GLU A 148 3.73 -5.21 3.00
N LEU A 149 2.61 -5.56 2.35
CA LEU A 149 2.64 -6.14 1.02
C LEU A 149 3.13 -5.14 -0.03
N LEU A 150 2.68 -3.88 0.04
CA LEU A 150 3.15 -2.81 -0.84
C LEU A 150 4.66 -2.59 -0.73
N GLU A 151 5.24 -2.78 0.45
CA GLU A 151 6.70 -2.78 0.61
C GLU A 151 7.39 -3.85 -0.25
N SER A 152 6.69 -4.91 -0.63
CA SER A 152 7.22 -5.99 -1.49
C SER A 152 7.05 -5.72 -3.00
N ILE A 153 6.34 -4.65 -3.38
CA ILE A 153 6.05 -4.33 -4.78
C ILE A 153 7.21 -3.49 -5.35
N PRO A 154 7.80 -3.87 -6.48
CA PRO A 154 8.79 -3.05 -7.16
C PRO A 154 8.29 -1.66 -7.48
N SER A 155 9.14 -0.65 -7.37
CA SER A 155 8.84 0.78 -7.57
C SER A 155 7.98 1.43 -6.49
N VAL A 156 7.47 0.67 -5.51
CA VAL A 156 6.68 1.19 -4.39
C VAL A 156 7.55 1.23 -3.14
N GLU A 157 7.59 2.35 -2.48
CA GLU A 157 8.24 2.55 -1.20
C GLU A 157 7.17 2.87 -0.15
N VAL A 158 7.30 2.29 1.02
CA VAL A 158 6.47 2.63 2.18
C VAL A 158 7.40 3.10 3.27
N ASP A 159 7.24 4.34 3.70
CA ASP A 159 8.08 4.91 4.75
C ASP A 159 7.64 4.48 6.16
N GLN A 160 8.31 5.00 7.18
CA GLN A 160 8.05 4.66 8.58
C GLN A 160 6.68 5.15 9.08
N ASP A 161 6.13 6.14 8.42
CA ASP A 161 4.83 6.72 8.73
C ASP A 161 3.70 5.98 8.03
N GLY A 162 4.05 5.00 7.17
CA GLY A 162 3.15 4.30 6.28
C GLY A 162 2.80 5.12 5.03
N GLU A 163 3.54 6.22 4.78
CA GLU A 163 3.40 7.01 3.58
C GLU A 163 3.92 6.21 2.39
N VAL A 164 3.05 6.03 1.40
CA VAL A 164 3.38 5.27 0.20
C VAL A 164 3.89 6.22 -0.87
N SER A 165 5.02 5.91 -1.45
CA SER A 165 5.58 6.62 -2.60
C SER A 165 5.81 5.67 -3.78
N LEU A 166 5.82 6.23 -4.99
CA LEU A 166 6.07 5.53 -6.22
C LEU A 166 7.26 6.20 -6.93
N ARG A 167 8.35 5.47 -7.10
CA ARG A 167 9.61 6.01 -7.65
C ARG A 167 10.07 7.28 -6.91
N GLY A 168 10.07 7.23 -5.57
CA GLY A 168 10.47 8.35 -4.72
C GLY A 168 9.49 9.53 -4.65
N ASN A 169 8.32 9.46 -5.31
CA ASN A 169 7.31 10.51 -5.28
C ASN A 169 6.12 10.10 -4.41
N SER A 170 5.88 10.83 -3.31
CA SER A 170 4.79 10.57 -2.36
C SER A 170 3.40 11.04 -2.82
N SER A 171 3.32 11.78 -3.95
CA SER A 171 2.04 12.20 -4.54
C SER A 171 1.36 11.06 -5.30
N VAL A 172 1.34 9.84 -4.72
CA VAL A 172 0.67 8.66 -5.25
C VAL A 172 -0.75 8.57 -4.70
N THR A 173 -1.69 8.18 -5.55
CA THR A 173 -3.08 7.89 -5.15
C THR A 173 -3.24 6.40 -4.93
N ILE A 174 -3.91 6.00 -3.85
CA ILE A 174 -4.17 4.59 -3.55
C ILE A 174 -5.66 4.31 -3.69
N TRP A 175 -5.98 3.22 -4.37
CA TRP A 175 -7.34 2.76 -4.58
C TRP A 175 -7.56 1.35 -4.05
N ILE A 176 -8.82 1.05 -3.75
CA ILE A 176 -9.28 -0.30 -3.42
C ILE A 176 -10.40 -0.64 -4.40
N ASN A 177 -10.23 -1.74 -5.17
CA ASN A 177 -11.17 -2.18 -6.21
C ASN A 177 -11.50 -1.08 -7.23
N GLY A 178 -10.51 -0.27 -7.64
CA GLY A 178 -10.69 0.81 -8.62
C GLY A 178 -11.34 2.07 -8.08
N LYS A 179 -11.54 2.19 -6.76
CA LYS A 179 -12.19 3.32 -6.09
C LYS A 179 -11.27 3.97 -5.07
N GLU A 180 -11.36 5.28 -4.90
CA GLU A 180 -10.55 6.01 -3.91
C GLU A 180 -10.92 5.65 -2.46
N SER A 181 -12.10 5.08 -2.23
CA SER A 181 -12.56 4.50 -0.96
C SER A 181 -12.31 5.38 0.28
N GLY A 182 -12.33 6.71 0.10
CA GLY A 182 -12.07 7.68 1.17
C GLY A 182 -10.64 7.68 1.71
N LEU A 183 -9.69 7.14 0.97
CA LEU A 183 -8.27 7.16 1.29
C LEU A 183 -7.69 8.56 1.03
N THR A 184 -7.27 9.24 2.08
CA THR A 184 -6.55 10.51 2.02
C THR A 184 -5.09 10.33 2.43
N ALA A 185 -4.24 11.32 2.21
CA ALA A 185 -2.86 11.29 2.68
C ALA A 185 -2.76 10.98 4.19
N ASP A 186 -3.69 11.50 5.00
CA ASP A 186 -3.66 11.37 6.46
C ASP A 186 -4.14 10.01 6.98
N ASN A 187 -5.00 9.29 6.22
CA ASN A 187 -5.64 8.05 6.68
C ASN A 187 -5.17 6.79 5.96
N ARG A 188 -4.60 6.92 4.77
CA ARG A 188 -4.26 5.78 3.91
C ARG A 188 -3.31 4.78 4.56
N ALA A 189 -2.30 5.25 5.26
CA ALA A 189 -1.36 4.38 5.98
C ALA A 189 -2.09 3.48 6.99
N GLN A 190 -3.04 4.05 7.73
CA GLN A 190 -3.81 3.32 8.75
C GLN A 190 -4.78 2.32 8.11
N ILE A 191 -5.43 2.68 7.01
CA ILE A 191 -6.37 1.80 6.30
C ILE A 191 -5.61 0.66 5.63
N LEU A 192 -4.50 0.92 4.97
CA LEU A 192 -3.65 -0.09 4.34
C LEU A 192 -3.11 -1.12 5.35
N GLU A 193 -2.76 -0.68 6.53
CA GLU A 193 -2.31 -1.58 7.59
C GLU A 193 -3.42 -2.52 8.12
N GLN A 194 -4.68 -2.21 7.85
CA GLN A 194 -5.83 -3.00 8.30
C GLN A 194 -6.34 -3.98 7.25
N ILE A 195 -6.00 -3.79 5.97
CA ILE A 195 -6.36 -4.73 4.91
C ILE A 195 -5.42 -5.94 4.99
N PRO A 196 -5.93 -7.15 5.27
CA PRO A 196 -5.10 -8.34 5.26
C PRO A 196 -4.61 -8.63 3.83
N ALA A 197 -3.33 -8.83 3.64
CA ALA A 197 -2.74 -9.08 2.32
C ALA A 197 -3.33 -10.30 1.60
N GLU A 198 -3.78 -11.30 2.35
CA GLU A 198 -4.43 -12.51 1.79
C GLU A 198 -5.81 -12.25 1.17
N THR A 199 -6.46 -11.13 1.51
CA THR A 199 -7.73 -10.72 0.87
C THR A 199 -7.49 -10.05 -0.47
N ILE A 200 -6.23 -9.79 -0.81
CA ILE A 200 -5.82 -9.12 -2.04
C ILE A 200 -5.58 -10.19 -3.11
N ASP A 201 -6.19 -10.01 -4.28
CA ASP A 201 -5.95 -10.82 -5.47
C ASP A 201 -4.67 -10.35 -6.17
N ARG A 202 -4.60 -9.04 -6.42
CA ARG A 202 -3.48 -8.42 -7.11
C ARG A 202 -3.31 -6.95 -6.72
N ILE A 203 -2.13 -6.45 -6.95
CA ILE A 203 -1.82 -5.02 -6.87
C ILE A 203 -1.50 -4.53 -8.28
N GLU A 204 -2.18 -3.47 -8.68
CA GLU A 204 -1.98 -2.81 -9.97
C GLU A 204 -1.22 -1.50 -9.73
N VAL A 205 -0.04 -1.38 -10.31
CA VAL A 205 0.77 -0.15 -10.26
C VAL A 205 0.62 0.57 -11.58
N ILE A 206 -0.07 1.69 -11.55
CA ILE A 206 -0.41 2.52 -12.70
C ILE A 206 0.45 3.78 -12.64
N THR A 207 1.63 3.73 -13.23
CA THR A 207 2.56 4.87 -13.23
C THR A 207 2.04 6.02 -14.09
N ASN A 208 1.29 5.68 -15.13
CA ASN A 208 0.66 6.62 -16.06
C ASN A 208 -0.84 6.29 -16.19
N PRO A 209 -1.71 6.77 -15.26
CA PRO A 209 -3.14 6.48 -15.33
C PRO A 209 -3.83 7.05 -16.57
N SER A 210 -4.77 6.30 -17.15
CA SER A 210 -5.57 6.72 -18.29
C SER A 210 -6.56 7.84 -17.94
N ALA A 211 -7.24 8.41 -18.94
CA ALA A 211 -8.18 9.53 -18.77
C ALA A 211 -9.40 9.20 -17.87
N LYS A 212 -9.75 7.93 -17.69
CA LYS A 212 -10.79 7.46 -16.76
C LYS A 212 -10.50 7.89 -15.33
N TYR A 213 -9.23 7.97 -14.98
CA TYR A 213 -8.76 8.20 -13.62
C TYR A 213 -8.57 9.68 -13.32
N SER A 214 -8.70 10.06 -12.04
CA SER A 214 -8.37 11.41 -11.61
C SER A 214 -6.93 11.76 -11.98
N PRO A 215 -6.66 12.94 -12.56
CA PRO A 215 -5.30 13.39 -12.85
C PRO A 215 -4.58 13.88 -11.57
N GLU A 216 -5.25 13.87 -10.41
CA GLU A 216 -4.65 14.24 -9.13
C GLU A 216 -3.52 13.28 -8.77
N GLY A 217 -2.41 13.83 -8.26
CA GLY A 217 -1.21 13.08 -7.94
C GLY A 217 -0.26 12.93 -9.13
N THR A 218 0.97 13.33 -8.94
CA THR A 218 2.00 13.34 -9.99
C THR A 218 2.76 12.03 -10.11
N ALA A 219 2.64 11.12 -9.11
CA ALA A 219 3.38 9.86 -9.08
C ALA A 219 2.70 8.69 -9.78
N GLY A 220 1.37 8.67 -9.81
CA GLY A 220 0.57 7.56 -10.35
C GLY A 220 -0.46 7.03 -9.36
N ILE A 221 -1.01 5.85 -9.65
CA ILE A 221 -2.03 5.18 -8.83
C ILE A 221 -1.54 3.78 -8.47
N ILE A 222 -1.81 3.37 -7.23
CA ILE A 222 -1.69 1.98 -6.79
C ILE A 222 -3.10 1.49 -6.48
N ASN A 223 -3.60 0.53 -7.26
CA ASN A 223 -4.90 -0.07 -7.06
C ASN A 223 -4.77 -1.44 -6.40
N ILE A 224 -5.36 -1.61 -5.25
CA ILE A 224 -5.41 -2.87 -4.51
C ILE A 224 -6.72 -3.56 -4.87
N VAL A 225 -6.62 -4.64 -5.66
CA VAL A 225 -7.78 -5.42 -6.07
C VAL A 225 -7.98 -6.55 -5.08
N LEU A 226 -9.12 -6.57 -4.42
CA LEU A 226 -9.48 -7.62 -3.47
C LEU A 226 -10.05 -8.83 -4.21
N LYS A 227 -9.82 -10.03 -3.66
CA LYS A 227 -10.35 -11.28 -4.22
C LYS A 227 -11.87 -11.24 -4.31
N LYS A 228 -12.39 -11.59 -5.48
CA LYS A 228 -13.80 -11.78 -5.76
C LYS A 228 -14.09 -13.30 -5.81
N ASP A 229 -13.98 -14.01 -4.70
CA ASP A 229 -14.35 -15.42 -4.70
C ASP A 229 -15.88 -15.53 -4.67
N ARG A 230 -16.50 -15.66 -5.84
CA ARG A 230 -17.93 -15.91 -6.04
C ARG A 230 -18.30 -17.39 -5.78
N LYS A 231 -17.66 -18.05 -4.81
CA LYS A 231 -18.08 -19.38 -4.39
C LYS A 231 -19.13 -19.23 -3.32
N ALA A 232 -20.27 -19.85 -3.54
CA ALA A 232 -21.29 -19.96 -2.49
C ALA A 232 -20.65 -20.54 -1.23
N GLY A 233 -20.72 -19.78 -0.12
CA GLY A 233 -20.08 -20.16 1.12
C GLY A 233 -19.67 -18.96 1.95
N TYR A 234 -18.88 -19.24 2.96
CA TYR A 234 -18.31 -18.22 3.83
C TYR A 234 -16.83 -18.51 4.07
N TYR A 235 -16.07 -17.46 4.27
CA TYR A 235 -14.67 -17.51 4.73
C TYR A 235 -14.36 -16.31 5.60
N GLY A 236 -13.39 -16.47 6.47
CA GLY A 236 -12.94 -15.38 7.31
C GLY A 236 -11.62 -15.66 8.00
N SER A 237 -11.16 -14.67 8.74
CA SER A 237 -9.95 -14.78 9.53
C SER A 237 -10.03 -13.99 10.82
N ALA A 238 -9.35 -14.49 11.84
CA ALA A 238 -9.05 -13.77 13.06
C ALA A 238 -7.54 -13.63 13.22
N GLU A 239 -7.06 -12.44 13.56
CA GLU A 239 -5.65 -12.13 13.72
C GLU A 239 -5.39 -11.43 15.04
N LEU A 240 -4.28 -11.78 15.68
CA LEU A 240 -3.74 -11.11 16.84
C LEU A 240 -2.25 -10.88 16.65
N SER A 241 -1.78 -9.67 16.87
CA SER A 241 -0.35 -9.39 16.85
C SER A 241 0.07 -8.52 18.02
N VAL A 242 1.32 -8.72 18.45
CA VAL A 242 2.00 -7.91 19.46
C VAL A 242 3.39 -7.53 18.97
N ASN A 243 3.89 -6.40 19.40
CA ASN A 243 5.23 -5.98 19.02
C ASN A 243 6.09 -5.59 20.24
N SER A 244 7.40 -5.53 20.04
CA SER A 244 8.39 -5.26 21.07
C SER A 244 8.29 -3.87 21.73
N ARG A 245 7.39 -3.01 21.25
CA ARG A 245 7.16 -1.66 21.80
C ARG A 245 5.90 -1.56 22.64
N GLY A 246 5.20 -2.68 22.88
CA GLY A 246 3.95 -2.73 23.64
C GLY A 246 2.71 -2.41 22.79
N GLY A 247 2.85 -2.22 21.48
CA GLY A 247 1.73 -2.08 20.57
C GLY A 247 1.27 -3.44 20.03
N GLY A 248 0.12 -3.46 19.38
CA GLY A 248 -0.44 -4.66 18.77
C GLY A 248 -1.71 -4.38 18.00
N ASN A 249 -2.23 -5.40 17.33
CA ASN A 249 -3.52 -5.35 16.67
C ASN A 249 -4.31 -6.64 16.89
N ALA A 250 -5.63 -6.50 16.90
CA ALA A 250 -6.59 -7.60 16.84
C ALA A 250 -7.57 -7.32 15.71
N GLY A 251 -7.84 -8.29 14.87
CA GLY A 251 -8.71 -8.13 13.72
C GLY A 251 -9.56 -9.37 13.47
N PHE A 252 -10.78 -9.14 12.96
CA PHE A 252 -11.67 -10.17 12.49
C PHE A 252 -12.28 -9.76 11.17
N ASN A 253 -12.25 -10.65 10.19
CA ASN A 253 -12.85 -10.46 8.87
C ASN A 253 -13.75 -11.65 8.55
N PHE A 254 -14.91 -11.35 7.99
CA PHE A 254 -15.90 -12.33 7.54
C PHE A 254 -16.41 -11.94 6.16
N ASN A 255 -16.49 -12.91 5.27
CA ASN A 255 -17.03 -12.75 3.93
C ASN A 255 -18.05 -13.87 3.69
N TYR A 256 -19.15 -13.52 3.07
CA TYR A 256 -20.22 -14.41 2.66
C TYR A 256 -20.54 -14.17 1.19
N SER A 257 -20.69 -15.24 0.43
CA SER A 257 -21.06 -15.18 -0.97
C SER A 257 -22.15 -16.19 -1.26
N SER A 258 -23.16 -15.75 -1.99
CA SER A 258 -24.23 -16.60 -2.52
C SER A 258 -24.52 -16.21 -3.97
N GLY A 259 -25.35 -16.98 -4.67
CA GLY A 259 -25.74 -16.61 -6.04
C GLY A 259 -26.51 -15.29 -6.15
N LYS A 260 -27.01 -14.72 -5.04
CA LYS A 260 -27.79 -13.48 -5.01
C LYS A 260 -27.17 -12.36 -4.18
N VAL A 261 -26.31 -12.67 -3.24
CA VAL A 261 -25.73 -11.67 -2.32
C VAL A 261 -24.31 -12.02 -2.00
N ASP A 262 -23.43 -11.04 -2.17
CA ASP A 262 -22.07 -11.02 -1.64
C ASP A 262 -22.01 -10.01 -0.50
N ALA A 263 -21.48 -10.40 0.66
CA ALA A 263 -21.38 -9.53 1.83
C ALA A 263 -20.04 -9.69 2.53
N PHE A 264 -19.55 -8.61 3.12
CA PHE A 264 -18.36 -8.65 3.96
C PHE A 264 -18.55 -7.82 5.23
N ALA A 265 -17.88 -8.24 6.30
CA ALA A 265 -17.78 -7.50 7.55
C ALA A 265 -16.36 -7.62 8.09
N GLY A 266 -15.83 -6.55 8.64
CA GLY A 266 -14.52 -6.53 9.27
C GLY A 266 -14.52 -5.59 10.48
N ILE A 267 -13.87 -6.02 11.55
CA ILE A 267 -13.60 -5.20 12.72
C ILE A 267 -12.12 -5.32 13.06
N GLY A 268 -11.47 -4.23 13.39
CA GLY A 268 -10.08 -4.21 13.79
C GLY A 268 -9.84 -3.22 14.92
N PHE A 269 -9.02 -3.61 15.87
CA PHE A 269 -8.52 -2.74 16.92
C PHE A 269 -7.00 -2.73 16.89
N ARG A 270 -6.39 -1.54 16.95
CA ARG A 270 -4.96 -1.36 16.91
C ARG A 270 -4.47 -0.44 18.01
N MET A 271 -3.41 -0.88 18.68
CA MET A 271 -2.61 -0.07 19.60
C MET A 271 -1.27 0.26 18.97
N ARG A 272 -0.90 1.53 18.98
CA ARG A 272 0.39 2.01 18.48
C ARG A 272 1.17 2.66 19.62
N HIS A 273 2.41 2.23 19.79
CA HIS A 273 3.40 2.88 20.65
C HIS A 273 4.65 3.13 19.82
N ASN A 274 4.93 4.38 19.52
CA ASN A 274 6.11 4.78 18.76
C ASN A 274 7.03 5.62 19.64
N LYS A 275 8.32 5.36 19.57
CA LYS A 275 9.35 6.25 20.05
C LYS A 275 9.84 7.10 18.88
N GLY A 276 9.97 8.40 19.07
CA GLY A 276 10.47 9.30 18.06
C GLY A 276 11.37 10.35 18.67
N GLY A 277 12.02 11.12 17.83
CA GLY A 277 12.83 12.25 18.25
C GLY A 277 13.35 13.02 17.05
N SER A 278 13.94 14.15 17.35
CA SER A 278 14.54 15.04 16.35
C SER A 278 15.80 15.68 16.89
N PHE A 279 16.67 16.00 15.97
CA PHE A 279 17.84 16.84 16.21
C PHE A 279 17.91 17.89 15.09
N MET A 280 18.13 19.15 15.46
CA MET A 280 18.34 20.24 14.51
C MET A 280 19.62 21.00 14.90
N LYS A 281 20.40 21.35 13.88
CA LYS A 281 21.54 22.25 14.02
C LYS A 281 21.44 23.31 12.94
N ARG A 282 21.34 24.58 13.35
CA ARG A 282 21.36 25.76 12.45
C ARG A 282 22.61 26.56 12.76
N GLU A 283 23.40 26.82 11.76
CA GLU A 283 24.63 27.63 11.79
C GLU A 283 24.43 28.85 10.91
N PHE A 284 24.71 30.01 11.43
CA PHE A 284 24.67 31.29 10.71
C PHE A 284 26.04 31.66 10.16
N THR A 285 26.07 32.57 9.17
CA THR A 285 27.32 32.97 8.52
C THR A 285 28.26 33.77 9.42
N ASP A 286 27.73 34.40 10.48
CA ASP A 286 28.52 35.11 11.51
C ASP A 286 29.16 34.17 12.55
N GLY A 287 28.88 32.86 12.47
CA GLY A 287 29.37 31.84 13.38
C GLY A 287 28.48 31.60 14.59
N SER A 288 27.35 32.28 14.69
CA SER A 288 26.33 31.97 15.69
C SER A 288 25.55 30.71 15.34
N TYR A 289 24.84 30.13 16.34
CA TYR A 289 24.07 28.89 16.11
C TYR A 289 22.81 28.81 16.95
N THR A 290 21.87 28.01 16.48
CA THR A 290 20.72 27.49 17.24
C THR A 290 20.65 25.98 17.03
N ASN A 291 20.63 25.23 18.13
CA ASN A 291 20.48 23.77 18.11
C ASN A 291 19.21 23.36 18.84
N SER A 292 18.64 22.22 18.46
CA SER A 292 17.62 21.57 19.27
C SER A 292 17.80 20.06 19.27
N SER A 293 17.44 19.42 20.38
CA SER A 293 17.41 17.98 20.54
C SER A 293 16.17 17.59 21.33
N GLY A 294 15.40 16.65 20.83
CA GLY A 294 14.17 16.27 21.49
C GLY A 294 13.73 14.84 21.27
N GLU A 295 12.97 14.32 22.23
CA GLU A 295 12.27 13.05 22.15
C GLU A 295 10.76 13.28 22.04
N SER A 296 10.07 12.47 21.23
CA SER A 296 8.64 12.60 20.95
C SER A 296 7.95 11.24 20.89
N PRO A 297 7.72 10.55 22.01
CA PRO A 297 6.92 9.34 22.03
C PRO A 297 5.45 9.66 21.70
N ASN A 298 4.88 8.83 20.82
CA ASN A 298 3.50 8.93 20.38
C ASN A 298 2.77 7.61 20.55
N HIS A 299 1.54 7.70 21.05
CA HIS A 299 0.66 6.58 21.32
C HIS A 299 -0.65 6.78 20.56
N GLY A 300 -1.36 5.69 20.28
CA GLY A 300 -2.69 5.78 19.70
C GLY A 300 -3.42 4.45 19.69
N ASN A 301 -4.73 4.55 19.79
CA ASN A 301 -5.66 3.42 19.67
C ASN A 301 -6.64 3.73 18.54
N ASN A 302 -6.87 2.77 17.66
CA ASN A 302 -7.84 2.90 16.58
C ASN A 302 -8.78 1.70 16.58
N LEU A 303 -10.07 1.96 16.50
CA LEU A 303 -11.11 0.98 16.19
C LEU A 303 -11.59 1.21 14.77
N PHE A 304 -11.66 0.16 13.99
CA PHE A 304 -12.08 0.19 12.60
C PHE A 304 -13.21 -0.81 12.36
N LEU A 305 -14.27 -0.39 11.69
CA LEU A 305 -15.40 -1.21 11.26
C LEU A 305 -15.58 -1.07 9.75
N ARG A 306 -15.71 -2.18 9.03
CA ARG A 306 -15.99 -2.22 7.60
C ARG A 306 -17.15 -3.16 7.32
N LEU A 307 -18.13 -2.70 6.54
CA LEU A 307 -19.31 -3.46 6.14
C LEU A 307 -19.61 -3.22 4.67
N GLY A 308 -20.13 -4.21 3.99
CA GLY A 308 -20.64 -4.01 2.64
C GLY A 308 -21.41 -5.23 2.14
N ALA A 309 -22.30 -4.96 1.19
CA ALA A 309 -23.04 -5.99 0.49
C ALA A 309 -23.28 -5.59 -0.96
N THR A 310 -23.26 -6.57 -1.85
CA THR A 310 -23.72 -6.45 -3.23
C THR A 310 -24.89 -7.40 -3.44
N TRP A 311 -26.01 -6.87 -3.86
CA TRP A 311 -27.19 -7.63 -4.23
C TRP A 311 -27.28 -7.77 -5.74
N HIS A 312 -27.17 -8.98 -6.25
CA HIS A 312 -27.39 -9.37 -7.64
C HIS A 312 -28.89 -9.47 -7.88
N ILE A 313 -29.53 -8.33 -8.26
CA ILE A 313 -30.99 -8.21 -8.43
C ILE A 313 -31.43 -9.12 -9.58
N THR A 314 -30.70 -9.01 -10.69
CA THR A 314 -30.83 -9.87 -11.88
C THR A 314 -29.41 -10.27 -12.36
N ASP A 315 -29.31 -11.05 -13.43
CA ASP A 315 -28.01 -11.34 -14.07
C ASP A 315 -27.38 -10.08 -14.71
N PHE A 316 -28.17 -9.01 -14.86
CA PHE A 316 -27.78 -7.76 -15.49
C PHE A 316 -27.64 -6.59 -14.52
N ASP A 317 -28.21 -6.69 -13.32
CA ASP A 317 -28.35 -5.58 -12.36
C ASP A 317 -27.73 -5.92 -11.01
N ASP A 318 -26.71 -5.17 -10.63
CA ASP A 318 -26.06 -5.25 -9.33
C ASP A 318 -26.31 -3.95 -8.54
N LEU A 319 -26.75 -4.06 -7.28
CA LEU A 319 -26.83 -2.97 -6.34
C LEU A 319 -25.85 -3.21 -5.20
N SER A 320 -24.93 -2.29 -4.96
CA SER A 320 -23.94 -2.38 -3.90
C SER A 320 -24.09 -1.27 -2.88
N ALA A 321 -23.89 -1.61 -1.61
CA ALA A 321 -23.75 -0.66 -0.53
C ALA A 321 -22.55 -1.05 0.32
N SER A 322 -21.66 -0.12 0.59
CA SER A 322 -20.50 -0.36 1.45
C SER A 322 -20.16 0.86 2.29
N GLY A 323 -19.45 0.62 3.38
CA GLY A 323 -18.95 1.68 4.20
C GLY A 323 -17.92 1.23 5.21
N PHE A 324 -17.23 2.20 5.75
CA PHE A 324 -16.38 1.99 6.91
C PHE A 324 -16.53 3.11 7.93
N GLY A 325 -16.27 2.79 9.19
CA GLY A 325 -16.15 3.74 10.28
C GLY A 325 -14.82 3.56 10.99
N MET A 326 -14.20 4.66 11.41
CA MET A 326 -13.00 4.65 12.22
C MET A 326 -13.15 5.59 13.41
N LEU A 327 -12.78 5.09 14.59
CA LEU A 327 -12.62 5.88 15.81
C LEU A 327 -11.18 5.74 16.29
N GLY A 328 -10.48 6.85 16.40
CA GLY A 328 -9.09 6.89 16.82
C GLY A 328 -8.90 7.83 17.99
N HIS A 329 -8.03 7.45 18.91
CA HIS A 329 -7.53 8.31 19.97
C HIS A 329 -6.01 8.30 19.94
N ARG A 330 -5.39 9.46 19.89
CA ARG A 330 -3.93 9.62 19.91
C ARG A 330 -3.51 10.52 21.03
N TRP A 331 -2.36 10.25 21.62
CA TRP A 331 -1.74 11.09 22.63
C TRP A 331 -0.23 10.95 22.58
N GLY A 332 0.46 11.97 23.00
CA GLY A 332 1.91 11.99 23.05
C GLY A 332 2.41 13.17 23.82
N HIS A 333 3.70 13.20 24.00
CA HIS A 333 4.42 14.36 24.50
C HIS A 333 5.73 14.51 23.72
N SER A 334 6.29 15.70 23.76
CA SER A 334 7.68 15.89 23.34
C SER A 334 8.38 16.77 24.33
N LEU A 335 9.66 16.53 24.45
CA LEU A 335 10.57 17.25 25.29
C LEU A 335 11.72 17.70 24.40
N THR A 336 11.88 19.00 24.21
CA THR A 336 12.89 19.55 23.30
C THR A 336 13.72 20.59 24.05
N ASP A 337 15.03 20.41 24.04
CA ASP A 337 16.00 21.36 24.55
C ASP A 337 16.59 22.14 23.38
N TYR A 338 16.39 23.44 23.38
CA TYR A 338 16.97 24.38 22.43
C TYR A 338 18.11 25.14 23.10
N THR A 339 19.19 25.35 22.35
CA THR A 339 20.34 26.16 22.79
C THR A 339 20.72 27.11 21.65
N SER A 340 21.06 28.36 22.04
CA SER A 340 21.47 29.41 21.08
C SER A 340 22.62 30.23 21.66
N ASN A 341 23.48 30.75 20.78
CA ASN A 341 24.45 31.79 21.10
C ASN A 341 24.25 33.03 20.23
N VAL A 342 23.07 33.18 19.61
CA VAL A 342 22.75 34.36 18.81
C VAL A 342 22.63 35.57 19.72
N PRO A 343 23.40 36.64 19.48
CA PRO A 343 23.42 37.81 20.36
C PRO A 343 22.03 38.46 20.52
N GLY A 344 21.63 38.74 21.77
CA GLY A 344 20.34 39.37 22.06
C GLY A 344 19.13 38.44 22.05
N ASN A 345 19.33 37.15 21.77
CA ASN A 345 18.31 36.12 21.85
C ASN A 345 18.40 35.33 23.15
N TRP A 346 17.45 34.39 23.36
CA TRP A 346 17.56 33.43 24.44
C TRP A 346 18.76 32.49 24.23
N ILE A 347 19.37 32.08 25.35
CA ILE A 347 20.50 31.14 25.34
C ILE A 347 20.04 29.68 25.48
N ARG A 348 18.88 29.47 26.11
CA ARG A 348 18.24 28.17 26.24
C ARG A 348 16.72 28.34 26.29
N ASN A 349 16.04 27.39 25.65
CA ASN A 349 14.58 27.23 25.74
C ASN A 349 14.30 25.74 25.92
N TYR A 350 13.59 25.38 26.97
CA TYR A 350 13.19 24.03 27.29
C TYR A 350 11.67 23.89 27.03
N ASP A 351 11.31 23.20 25.99
CA ASP A 351 9.91 23.04 25.56
C ASP A 351 9.39 21.66 25.95
N TYR A 352 8.36 21.61 26.77
CA TYR A 352 7.58 20.43 27.06
C TYR A 352 6.19 20.55 26.45
N SER A 353 5.93 19.79 25.41
CA SER A 353 4.63 19.78 24.75
C SER A 353 3.87 18.47 24.95
N ARG A 354 2.56 18.57 25.04
CA ARG A 354 1.63 17.43 25.09
C ARG A 354 0.60 17.57 23.99
N ASN A 355 0.22 16.45 23.41
CA ASN A 355 -0.84 16.43 22.42
C ASN A 355 -1.81 15.26 22.69
N ARG A 356 -3.07 15.49 22.41
CA ARG A 356 -4.12 14.47 22.36
C ARG A 356 -5.10 14.81 21.24
N GLY A 357 -5.71 13.81 20.65
CA GLY A 357 -6.71 14.08 19.63
C GLY A 357 -7.55 12.86 19.35
N ASP A 358 -8.82 13.10 19.09
CA ASP A 358 -9.75 12.11 18.62
C ASP A 358 -9.87 12.21 17.10
N MET A 359 -9.99 11.08 16.45
CA MET A 359 -10.14 10.98 15.01
C MET A 359 -11.39 10.18 14.69
N ARG A 360 -12.28 10.76 13.90
CA ARG A 360 -13.50 10.13 13.45
C ARG A 360 -13.50 10.12 11.94
N GLY A 361 -13.61 8.93 11.38
CA GLY A 361 -13.71 8.74 9.93
C GLY A 361 -14.96 7.94 9.61
N ALA A 362 -15.66 8.34 8.56
CA ALA A 362 -16.79 7.59 8.03
C ALA A 362 -16.78 7.70 6.50
N HIS A 363 -17.04 6.57 5.85
CA HIS A 363 -17.26 6.47 4.41
C HIS A 363 -18.52 5.65 4.16
N ALA A 364 -19.36 6.10 3.25
CA ALA A 364 -20.52 5.36 2.78
C ALA A 364 -20.60 5.48 1.26
N GLU A 365 -20.79 4.37 0.58
CA GLU A 365 -20.89 4.31 -0.89
C GLU A 365 -22.09 3.47 -1.30
N LEU A 366 -22.83 3.97 -2.29
CA LEU A 366 -23.88 3.26 -3.00
C LEU A 366 -23.46 3.13 -4.47
N GLY A 367 -23.57 1.93 -5.03
CA GLY A 367 -23.25 1.65 -6.42
C GLY A 367 -24.37 0.89 -7.11
N TYR A 368 -24.62 1.21 -8.37
CA TYR A 368 -25.53 0.50 -9.24
C TYR A 368 -24.82 0.22 -10.55
N THR A 369 -24.78 -1.06 -10.93
CA THR A 369 -24.23 -1.50 -12.21
C THR A 369 -25.34 -2.14 -13.04
N HIS A 370 -25.51 -1.67 -14.28
CA HIS A 370 -26.38 -2.30 -15.27
C HIS A 370 -25.56 -2.81 -16.45
N LYS A 371 -25.72 -4.08 -16.79
CA LYS A 371 -25.06 -4.76 -17.92
C LYS A 371 -26.08 -5.03 -19.01
N TRP A 372 -25.96 -4.40 -20.18
CA TRP A 372 -26.73 -4.80 -21.37
C TRP A 372 -26.18 -6.07 -21.97
N THR A 373 -24.87 -6.24 -21.90
CA THR A 373 -24.09 -7.45 -22.21
C THR A 373 -22.91 -7.53 -21.26
N GLU A 374 -22.17 -8.62 -21.22
CA GLU A 374 -20.94 -8.73 -20.41
C GLU A 374 -19.90 -7.65 -20.74
N SER A 375 -19.92 -7.14 -21.96
CA SER A 375 -18.95 -6.16 -22.48
C SER A 375 -19.52 -4.74 -22.65
N ARG A 376 -20.82 -4.52 -22.33
CA ARG A 376 -21.48 -3.21 -22.38
C ARG A 376 -22.23 -2.95 -21.08
N LEU A 377 -21.76 -1.98 -20.32
CA LEU A 377 -22.30 -1.69 -18.99
C LEU A 377 -22.23 -0.20 -18.64
N ILE A 378 -23.02 0.18 -17.65
CA ILE A 378 -22.91 1.45 -16.94
C ILE A 378 -22.77 1.18 -15.45
N ASP A 379 -21.82 1.87 -14.81
CA ASP A 379 -21.62 1.87 -13.36
C ASP A 379 -21.87 3.27 -12.83
N ILE A 380 -22.74 3.40 -11.83
CA ILE A 380 -23.06 4.68 -11.18
C ILE A 380 -22.76 4.53 -9.70
N THR A 381 -21.92 5.41 -9.16
CA THR A 381 -21.58 5.42 -7.73
C THR A 381 -21.82 6.79 -7.12
N ALA A 382 -22.27 6.78 -5.87
CA ALA A 382 -22.35 7.96 -5.03
C ALA A 382 -21.72 7.63 -3.68
N ALA A 383 -20.71 8.42 -3.28
CA ALA A 383 -19.98 8.22 -2.05
C ALA A 383 -20.00 9.48 -1.18
N TYR A 384 -20.08 9.29 0.12
CA TYR A 384 -19.90 10.31 1.13
C TYR A 384 -18.72 9.97 2.04
N ASN A 385 -17.89 10.96 2.32
CA ASN A 385 -16.78 10.83 3.24
C ASN A 385 -16.86 11.92 4.30
N HIS A 386 -16.63 11.53 5.54
CA HIS A 386 -16.38 12.42 6.67
C HIS A 386 -15.07 12.06 7.33
N TRP A 387 -14.26 13.07 7.65
CA TRP A 387 -13.01 12.91 8.32
C TRP A 387 -12.73 14.09 9.23
N GLY A 388 -12.35 13.83 10.49
CA GLY A 388 -12.01 14.93 11.40
C GLY A 388 -12.08 14.52 12.86
N GLY A 389 -12.07 15.52 13.71
CA GLY A 389 -12.21 15.40 15.16
C GLY A 389 -11.38 16.40 15.93
N PRO A 390 -11.70 16.57 17.22
CA PRO A 390 -11.02 17.51 18.08
C PRO A 390 -9.59 17.06 18.39
N SER A 391 -8.69 18.02 18.44
CA SER A 391 -7.33 17.83 18.94
C SER A 391 -6.94 18.99 19.84
N TRP A 392 -6.15 18.67 20.84
CA TRP A 392 -5.64 19.58 21.83
C TRP A 392 -4.11 19.45 21.90
N ARG A 393 -3.43 20.59 22.06
CA ARG A 393 -1.99 20.64 22.30
C ARG A 393 -1.72 21.63 23.43
N SER A 394 -0.73 21.36 24.27
CA SER A 394 -0.17 22.31 25.22
C SER A 394 1.32 22.42 25.04
N TYR A 395 1.84 23.56 25.31
CA TYR A 395 3.25 23.90 25.32
C TYR A 395 3.58 24.58 26.64
N GLU A 396 4.64 24.15 27.27
CA GLU A 396 5.22 24.71 28.48
C GLU A 396 6.68 25.02 28.14
N GLN A 397 7.06 26.30 28.12
CA GLN A 397 8.41 26.72 27.72
C GLN A 397 9.07 27.43 28.86
N ASP A 398 10.26 27.02 29.25
CA ASP A 398 11.14 27.64 30.22
C ASP A 398 12.30 28.29 29.47
N ILE A 399 12.30 29.60 29.37
CA ILE A 399 13.21 30.36 28.51
C ILE A 399 14.23 31.07 29.39
N THR A 400 15.49 30.99 29.03
CA THR A 400 16.62 31.64 29.73
C THR A 400 17.30 32.61 28.78
N TYR A 401 17.47 33.86 29.23
CA TYR A 401 18.18 34.91 28.51
C TYR A 401 19.44 35.31 29.26
N GLU A 402 20.48 35.81 28.58
CA GLU A 402 21.50 36.62 29.20
C GLU A 402 20.92 37.99 29.58
N ASN A 403 21.19 38.44 30.80
CA ASN A 403 20.76 39.77 31.22
C ASN A 403 21.65 40.83 30.56
N PRO A 404 21.17 41.66 29.63
CA PRO A 404 22.01 42.70 28.99
C PRO A 404 22.45 43.79 29.97
N ALA A 405 21.83 43.86 31.12
CA ALA A 405 22.20 44.83 32.18
C ALA A 405 23.13 44.22 33.23
N PHE A 406 23.59 42.95 33.09
CA PHE A 406 24.49 42.26 34.00
C PHE A 406 25.83 42.97 34.06
N ASP A 407 26.24 43.41 35.23
CA ASP A 407 27.58 43.97 35.50
C ASP A 407 28.51 42.94 36.13
N PRO A 408 29.52 42.43 35.39
CA PRO A 408 30.46 41.42 35.91
C PRO A 408 31.37 41.94 37.02
N SER A 409 31.37 43.25 37.33
CA SER A 409 32.16 43.84 38.44
C SER A 409 31.44 43.74 39.80
N LEU A 410 30.13 43.46 39.79
CA LEU A 410 29.32 43.22 40.98
C LEU A 410 29.35 41.73 41.40
N PRO A 411 29.09 41.43 42.69
CA PRO A 411 29.03 40.04 43.14
C PRO A 411 28.03 39.18 42.33
N GLU A 412 28.40 37.96 41.97
CA GLU A 412 27.52 37.02 41.22
C GLU A 412 26.20 36.68 41.97
N ASN A 413 26.13 36.88 43.29
CA ASN A 413 24.96 36.59 44.11
C ASN A 413 24.11 37.84 44.42
N ASP A 414 24.36 38.96 43.74
CA ASP A 414 23.55 40.16 43.87
C ASP A 414 22.18 39.96 43.17
N SER A 415 21.09 40.01 43.96
CA SER A 415 19.72 39.80 43.45
C SER A 415 19.30 40.89 42.47
N ASP A 416 19.91 42.08 42.54
CA ASP A 416 19.62 43.20 41.66
C ASP A 416 20.49 43.19 40.38
N ASN A 417 21.44 42.23 40.28
CA ASN A 417 22.31 42.04 39.14
C ASN A 417 22.33 40.57 38.68
N PRO A 418 21.15 39.97 38.40
CA PRO A 418 21.14 38.57 37.96
C PRO A 418 21.80 38.42 36.58
N ARG A 419 22.63 37.41 36.41
CA ARG A 419 23.29 37.12 35.13
C ARG A 419 22.32 36.60 34.08
N TYR A 420 21.25 35.93 34.52
CA TYR A 420 20.25 35.34 33.66
C TYR A 420 18.85 35.81 34.04
N LEU A 421 18.03 36.00 33.02
CA LEU A 421 16.58 36.27 33.14
C LEU A 421 15.83 35.01 32.71
N PHE A 422 14.71 34.74 33.36
CA PHE A 422 13.87 33.57 33.12
C PHE A 422 12.47 34.03 32.73
N GLU A 423 11.89 33.34 31.75
CA GLU A 423 10.53 33.58 31.29
C GLU A 423 9.84 32.25 31.10
N ASP A 424 8.64 32.10 31.65
CA ASP A 424 7.80 30.94 31.48
C ASP A 424 6.64 31.30 30.53
N ILE A 425 6.39 30.45 29.50
CA ILE A 425 5.28 30.62 28.57
C ILE A 425 4.44 29.34 28.60
N TYR A 426 3.14 29.53 28.82
CA TYR A 426 2.14 28.47 28.75
C TYR A 426 1.23 28.77 27.58
N GLN A 427 1.02 27.75 26.72
CA GLN A 427 0.13 27.85 25.58
C GLN A 427 -0.72 26.59 25.47
N GLU A 428 -2.02 26.77 25.22
CA GLU A 428 -2.93 25.70 24.84
C GLU A 428 -3.58 25.99 23.50
N GLN A 429 -3.70 24.99 22.66
CA GLN A 429 -4.32 25.11 21.36
C GLN A 429 -5.39 24.03 21.17
N ASN A 430 -6.62 24.47 20.94
CA ASN A 430 -7.78 23.66 20.64
C ASN A 430 -8.09 23.74 19.15
N MET A 431 -8.14 22.60 18.46
CA MET A 431 -8.42 22.50 17.05
C MET A 431 -9.55 21.49 16.84
N ASP A 432 -10.53 21.80 15.98
CA ASP A 432 -11.57 20.86 15.59
C ASP A 432 -11.72 20.86 14.07
N MET A 433 -10.91 20.01 13.41
CA MET A 433 -10.90 19.91 11.95
C MET A 433 -11.98 18.95 11.49
N GLY A 434 -12.81 19.38 10.53
CA GLY A 434 -13.80 18.53 9.89
C GLY A 434 -13.81 18.70 8.36
N THR A 435 -13.61 17.58 7.65
CA THR A 435 -13.72 17.51 6.20
C THR A 435 -14.90 16.63 5.81
N ASN A 436 -15.76 17.15 4.94
CA ASN A 436 -16.87 16.40 4.34
C ASN A 436 -16.73 16.44 2.83
N SER A 437 -16.88 15.31 2.17
CA SER A 437 -16.85 15.23 0.72
C SER A 437 -17.91 14.31 0.14
N TRP A 438 -18.41 14.67 -1.02
CA TRP A 438 -19.31 13.87 -1.84
C TRP A 438 -18.62 13.58 -3.18
N GLU A 439 -18.68 12.32 -3.63
CA GLU A 439 -18.27 11.94 -4.97
C GLU A 439 -19.46 11.31 -5.69
N VAL A 440 -19.66 11.71 -6.94
CA VAL A 440 -20.65 11.11 -7.84
C VAL A 440 -19.96 10.75 -9.12
N LYS A 441 -20.10 9.50 -9.55
CA LYS A 441 -19.42 8.95 -10.72
C LYS A 441 -20.41 8.18 -11.58
N ALA A 442 -20.28 8.30 -12.89
CA ALA A 442 -21.02 7.52 -13.87
C ALA A 442 -20.07 7.12 -14.99
N ASP A 443 -19.79 5.83 -15.10
CA ASP A 443 -18.84 5.24 -16.04
C ASP A 443 -19.58 4.33 -17.04
N TYR A 444 -19.48 4.62 -18.31
CA TYR A 444 -20.00 3.81 -19.40
C TYR A 444 -18.86 3.08 -20.09
N THR A 445 -18.98 1.78 -20.25
CA THR A 445 -18.05 0.92 -20.98
C THR A 445 -18.78 0.19 -22.09
N ASN A 446 -18.21 0.16 -23.28
CA ASN A 446 -18.76 -0.55 -24.44
C ASN A 446 -17.64 -1.14 -25.30
N GLN A 447 -17.59 -2.46 -25.37
CA GLN A 447 -16.82 -3.18 -26.39
C GLN A 447 -17.62 -3.12 -27.71
N ILE A 448 -17.23 -2.22 -28.62
CA ILE A 448 -17.95 -1.96 -29.86
C ILE A 448 -17.92 -3.21 -30.75
N ASN A 449 -16.78 -3.86 -30.81
CA ASN A 449 -16.54 -5.15 -31.48
C ASN A 449 -15.32 -5.83 -30.84
N GLU A 450 -14.87 -6.95 -31.38
CA GLU A 450 -13.71 -7.71 -30.86
C GLU A 450 -12.41 -6.90 -30.81
N ILE A 451 -12.31 -5.80 -31.54
CA ILE A 451 -11.11 -4.98 -31.66
C ILE A 451 -11.21 -3.72 -30.80
N PHE A 452 -12.34 -2.99 -30.85
CA PHE A 452 -12.46 -1.63 -30.34
C PHE A 452 -13.30 -1.50 -29.07
N LYS A 453 -12.82 -0.76 -28.10
CA LYS A 453 -13.48 -0.43 -26.83
C LYS A 453 -13.63 1.08 -26.67
N LEU A 454 -14.78 1.53 -26.19
CA LEU A 454 -15.05 2.91 -25.79
C LEU A 454 -15.40 2.95 -24.30
N GLU A 455 -14.77 3.85 -23.58
CA GLU A 455 -15.13 4.20 -22.22
C GLU A 455 -15.40 5.72 -22.17
N ALA A 456 -16.44 6.12 -21.46
CA ALA A 456 -16.77 7.52 -21.26
C ALA A 456 -17.47 7.70 -19.92
N GLY A 457 -17.26 8.83 -19.25
CA GLY A 457 -17.89 9.04 -17.97
C GLY A 457 -17.82 10.46 -17.44
N TYR A 458 -18.48 10.62 -16.30
CA TYR A 458 -18.51 11.84 -15.50
C TYR A 458 -18.04 11.51 -14.08
N ASN A 459 -17.24 12.42 -13.49
CA ASN A 459 -16.87 12.38 -12.08
C ASN A 459 -17.01 13.78 -11.46
N GLY A 460 -17.85 13.89 -10.43
CA GLY A 460 -18.02 15.08 -9.62
C GLY A 460 -17.48 14.85 -8.21
N ASN A 461 -16.60 15.74 -7.71
CA ASN A 461 -16.09 15.70 -6.34
C ASN A 461 -16.32 17.05 -5.67
N PHE A 462 -16.98 17.04 -4.50
CA PHE A 462 -17.40 18.23 -3.77
C PHE A 462 -16.94 18.12 -2.33
N SER A 463 -15.92 18.89 -1.95
CA SER A 463 -15.37 18.87 -0.59
C SER A 463 -15.50 20.19 0.13
N LYS A 464 -15.72 20.09 1.44
CA LYS A 464 -15.69 21.19 2.39
C LYS A 464 -14.87 20.79 3.61
N GLU A 465 -13.89 21.59 3.94
CA GLU A 465 -13.12 21.55 5.18
C GLU A 465 -13.48 22.77 6.03
N ASP A 466 -13.58 22.58 7.36
CA ASP A 466 -13.80 23.64 8.35
C ASP A 466 -12.88 23.34 9.53
N SER A 467 -12.00 24.28 9.85
CA SER A 467 -10.85 24.03 10.74
C SER A 467 -10.68 25.21 11.69
N PRO A 468 -11.50 25.33 12.77
CA PRO A 468 -11.27 26.31 13.81
C PRO A 468 -10.07 25.93 14.68
N THR A 469 -9.29 26.93 15.04
CA THR A 469 -8.17 26.86 15.97
C THR A 469 -8.29 27.98 16.98
N GLU A 470 -8.34 27.63 18.26
CA GLU A 470 -8.37 28.57 19.38
C GLU A 470 -7.09 28.38 20.20
N THR A 471 -6.39 29.47 20.48
CA THR A 471 -5.16 29.46 21.24
C THR A 471 -5.29 30.30 22.49
N TYR A 472 -4.88 29.75 23.62
CA TYR A 472 -4.80 30.41 24.92
C TYR A 472 -3.34 30.54 25.33
N MET A 473 -2.95 31.66 25.88
CA MET A 473 -1.58 31.93 26.35
C MET A 473 -1.58 32.61 27.72
N GLY A 474 -0.51 32.39 28.49
CA GLY A 474 -0.26 33.00 29.78
C GLY A 474 1.18 32.73 30.27
N THR A 475 1.52 33.34 31.37
CA THR A 475 2.82 33.10 32.07
C THR A 475 2.69 31.98 33.12
N SER A 476 1.46 31.55 33.38
CA SER A 476 1.14 30.39 34.24
C SER A 476 -0.09 29.67 33.68
N LYS A 477 -0.37 28.46 34.18
CA LYS A 477 -1.58 27.70 33.77
C LYS A 477 -2.88 28.34 34.24
N GLU A 478 -2.82 29.11 35.29
CA GLU A 478 -3.98 29.75 35.92
C GLU A 478 -4.37 31.09 35.27
N ASP A 479 -3.44 31.76 34.58
CA ASP A 479 -3.65 33.08 33.96
C ASP A 479 -3.80 33.04 32.45
N MET A 480 -3.88 31.85 31.86
CA MET A 480 -4.07 31.71 30.41
C MET A 480 -5.35 32.34 29.93
N THR A 481 -5.25 33.20 28.94
CA THR A 481 -6.35 33.87 28.26
C THR A 481 -6.32 33.60 26.77
N ILE A 482 -7.47 33.75 26.11
CA ILE A 482 -7.52 33.60 24.65
C ILE A 482 -6.60 34.63 24.00
N ALA A 483 -5.80 34.18 23.05
CA ALA A 483 -4.92 35.00 22.22
C ALA A 483 -5.63 35.32 20.88
N PRO A 484 -6.29 36.47 20.73
CA PRO A 484 -7.11 36.78 19.55
C PRO A 484 -6.31 36.76 18.23
N ASN A 485 -5.05 37.16 18.29
CA ASN A 485 -4.12 37.12 17.14
C ASN A 485 -3.72 35.71 16.69
N LEU A 486 -3.93 34.69 17.52
CA LEU A 486 -3.68 33.29 17.26
C LEU A 486 -4.95 32.48 17.07
N PHE A 487 -6.10 33.12 16.99
CA PHE A 487 -7.35 32.50 16.56
C PHE A 487 -7.39 32.42 15.04
N ASN A 488 -7.80 31.28 14.50
CA ASN A 488 -8.11 31.13 13.08
C ASN A 488 -9.25 30.14 12.88
N ARG A 489 -10.21 30.49 12.02
CA ARG A 489 -11.12 29.50 11.45
C ARG A 489 -10.99 29.50 9.94
N PHE A 490 -10.36 28.44 9.42
CA PHE A 490 -10.16 28.29 8.00
C PHE A 490 -11.24 27.41 7.38
N ILE A 491 -11.92 27.96 6.35
CA ILE A 491 -12.94 27.24 5.58
C ILE A 491 -12.45 27.10 4.15
N TYR A 492 -12.28 25.85 3.73
CA TYR A 492 -11.87 25.49 2.37
C TYR A 492 -12.96 24.70 1.67
N ARG A 493 -13.29 25.06 0.43
CA ARG A 493 -14.19 24.30 -0.45
C ARG A 493 -13.54 24.09 -1.79
N ASN A 494 -13.65 22.85 -2.29
CA ASN A 494 -13.16 22.47 -3.61
C ASN A 494 -14.24 21.66 -4.33
N ASN A 495 -14.73 22.18 -5.45
CA ASN A 495 -15.74 21.54 -6.28
C ASN A 495 -15.14 21.24 -7.65
N ILE A 496 -15.11 19.96 -8.02
CA ILE A 496 -14.50 19.47 -9.26
C ILE A 496 -15.58 18.80 -10.10
N HIS A 497 -15.63 19.15 -11.39
CA HIS A 497 -16.43 18.48 -12.41
C HIS A 497 -15.50 17.99 -13.52
N ALA A 498 -15.60 16.71 -13.82
CA ALA A 498 -14.78 16.08 -14.85
C ALA A 498 -15.62 15.27 -15.84
N LEU A 499 -15.28 15.38 -17.12
CA LEU A 499 -15.78 14.53 -18.18
C LEU A 499 -14.59 13.85 -18.86
N TYR A 500 -14.72 12.58 -19.19
CA TYR A 500 -13.67 11.86 -19.90
C TYR A 500 -14.23 10.95 -20.97
N ALA A 501 -13.39 10.68 -21.98
CA ALA A 501 -13.60 9.62 -22.96
C ALA A 501 -12.27 8.95 -23.28
N THR A 502 -12.28 7.64 -23.44
CA THR A 502 -11.12 6.82 -23.83
C THR A 502 -11.54 5.86 -24.94
N PHE A 503 -10.78 5.84 -26.01
CA PHE A 503 -10.95 4.89 -27.12
C PHE A 503 -9.70 4.04 -27.26
N GLY A 504 -9.87 2.73 -27.31
CA GLY A 504 -8.76 1.79 -27.41
C GLY A 504 -9.09 0.58 -28.25
N GLY A 505 -8.08 -0.23 -28.50
CA GLY A 505 -8.27 -1.47 -29.27
C GLY A 505 -7.00 -2.31 -29.33
N LYS A 506 -7.21 -3.57 -29.81
CA LYS A 506 -6.13 -4.53 -30.04
C LYS A 506 -6.24 -5.07 -31.47
N ILE A 507 -5.20 -4.88 -32.25
CA ILE A 507 -5.08 -5.36 -33.63
C ILE A 507 -3.88 -6.33 -33.67
N LYS A 508 -4.15 -7.63 -33.64
CA LYS A 508 -3.09 -8.68 -33.53
C LYS A 508 -2.18 -8.44 -32.31
N SER A 509 -0.90 -8.22 -32.53
CA SER A 509 0.11 -7.96 -31.50
C SER A 509 0.17 -6.51 -31.04
N PHE A 510 -0.53 -5.58 -31.68
CA PHE A 510 -0.54 -4.16 -31.35
C PHE A 510 -1.80 -3.77 -30.57
N SER A 511 -1.61 -3.15 -29.41
CA SER A 511 -2.69 -2.61 -28.59
C SER A 511 -2.50 -1.11 -28.40
N PHE A 512 -3.59 -0.34 -28.39
CA PHE A 512 -3.53 1.09 -28.18
C PHE A 512 -4.72 1.59 -27.35
N SER A 513 -4.52 2.70 -26.65
CA SER A 513 -5.57 3.45 -25.94
C SER A 513 -5.24 4.94 -25.99
N ALA A 514 -6.20 5.76 -26.35
CA ALA A 514 -6.10 7.21 -26.34
C ALA A 514 -7.29 7.80 -25.60
N GLY A 515 -7.04 8.68 -24.63
CA GLY A 515 -8.08 9.26 -23.79
C GLY A 515 -7.87 10.76 -23.59
N LEU A 516 -8.96 11.45 -23.34
CA LEU A 516 -8.98 12.85 -22.95
C LEU A 516 -9.93 13.05 -21.78
N ARG A 517 -9.44 13.72 -20.74
CA ARG A 517 -10.23 14.18 -19.61
C ARG A 517 -10.20 15.68 -19.53
N SER A 518 -11.35 16.29 -19.34
CA SER A 518 -11.51 17.73 -19.08
C SER A 518 -11.97 17.94 -17.64
N GLU A 519 -11.32 18.83 -16.92
CA GLU A 519 -11.74 19.20 -15.58
C GLU A 519 -11.96 20.70 -15.44
N SER A 520 -13.09 21.04 -14.81
CA SER A 520 -13.39 22.39 -14.32
C SER A 520 -13.51 22.31 -12.81
N TRP A 521 -12.74 23.14 -12.10
CA TRP A 521 -12.83 23.15 -10.64
C TRP A 521 -12.78 24.54 -10.06
N GLN A 522 -13.46 24.70 -8.92
CA GLN A 522 -13.54 25.94 -8.18
C GLN A 522 -13.06 25.73 -6.74
N VAL A 523 -12.04 26.50 -6.37
CA VAL A 523 -11.56 26.61 -4.99
C VAL A 523 -12.13 27.87 -4.37
N ARG A 524 -12.63 27.76 -3.13
CA ARG A 524 -13.08 28.89 -2.30
C ARG A 524 -12.47 28.77 -0.91
N THR A 525 -11.82 29.83 -0.44
CA THR A 525 -11.28 29.90 0.93
C THR A 525 -11.82 31.10 1.67
N ARG A 526 -11.90 30.96 3.00
CA ARG A 526 -12.10 32.02 3.97
C ARG A 526 -11.24 31.74 5.18
N SER A 527 -10.58 32.77 5.70
CA SER A 527 -9.86 32.73 6.98
C SER A 527 -10.47 33.80 7.89
N LEU A 528 -11.08 33.37 9.00
CA LEU A 528 -11.73 34.23 9.95
C LEU A 528 -10.78 34.44 11.13
N SER A 529 -10.64 35.70 11.53
CA SER A 529 -9.99 36.15 12.77
C SER A 529 -10.95 36.11 13.96
N TYR A 530 -10.42 36.30 15.16
CA TYR A 530 -11.23 36.33 16.38
C TYR A 530 -12.33 37.39 16.33
N GLY A 531 -13.55 36.99 16.67
CA GLY A 531 -14.73 37.89 16.65
C GLY A 531 -15.38 38.09 15.27
N GLU A 532 -14.79 37.64 14.18
CA GLU A 532 -15.37 37.72 12.84
C GLU A 532 -16.40 36.61 12.59
N THR A 533 -17.44 36.95 11.83
CA THR A 533 -18.44 36.00 11.35
C THR A 533 -18.20 35.65 9.88
N ILE A 534 -18.82 34.56 9.41
CA ILE A 534 -18.69 34.12 8.01
C ILE A 534 -19.13 35.20 7.01
N SER A 535 -20.07 36.09 7.41
CA SER A 535 -20.55 37.18 6.55
C SER A 535 -19.55 38.33 6.41
N ASP A 536 -18.66 38.51 7.38
CA ASP A 536 -17.74 39.66 7.45
C ASP A 536 -16.51 39.48 6.59
N VAL A 537 -16.16 38.20 6.27
CA VAL A 537 -14.94 37.86 5.55
C VAL A 537 -15.23 37.56 4.09
N PRO A 538 -14.55 38.25 3.15
CA PRO A 538 -14.72 38.01 1.73
C PRO A 538 -14.25 36.59 1.35
N VAL A 539 -14.88 36.01 0.32
CA VAL A 539 -14.52 34.73 -0.24
C VAL A 539 -13.39 34.94 -1.25
N PHE A 540 -12.23 34.33 -1.01
CA PHE A 540 -11.25 34.19 -2.03
C PHE A 540 -11.66 33.04 -2.96
N LYS A 541 -11.75 33.28 -4.28
CA LYS A 541 -12.29 32.34 -5.26
C LYS A 541 -11.35 32.22 -6.45
N LYS A 542 -10.96 30.97 -6.76
CA LYS A 542 -10.24 30.61 -7.99
C LYS A 542 -11.07 29.63 -8.81
N ASN A 543 -11.24 29.92 -10.12
CA ASN A 543 -11.83 28.99 -11.08
C ASN A 543 -10.73 28.54 -12.04
N ASN A 544 -10.70 27.25 -12.31
CA ASN A 544 -9.68 26.66 -13.15
C ASN A 544 -10.32 25.70 -14.15
N PHE A 545 -9.66 25.52 -15.29
CA PHE A 545 -9.98 24.54 -16.31
C PHE A 545 -8.72 23.94 -16.89
N ALA A 546 -8.68 22.62 -17.08
CA ALA A 546 -7.54 21.97 -17.72
C ALA A 546 -7.94 20.69 -18.46
N LEU A 547 -7.11 20.33 -19.44
CA LEU A 547 -7.21 19.11 -20.23
C LEU A 547 -6.07 18.16 -19.88
N PHE A 548 -6.42 16.86 -19.78
CA PHE A 548 -5.51 15.78 -19.39
C PHE A 548 -5.56 14.66 -20.44
N PRO A 549 -4.76 14.77 -21.50
CA PRO A 549 -4.61 13.72 -22.50
C PRO A 549 -3.81 12.54 -21.95
N SER A 550 -4.11 11.34 -22.45
CA SER A 550 -3.38 10.10 -22.21
C SER A 550 -3.28 9.26 -23.47
N VAL A 551 -2.13 8.65 -23.72
CA VAL A 551 -1.90 7.75 -24.86
C VAL A 551 -1.06 6.57 -24.40
N PHE A 552 -1.48 5.38 -24.76
CA PHE A 552 -0.80 4.11 -24.46
C PHE A 552 -0.71 3.28 -25.73
N LEU A 553 0.48 2.82 -26.03
CA LEU A 553 0.76 1.94 -27.16
C LEU A 553 1.53 0.74 -26.63
N SER A 554 1.08 -0.47 -26.97
CA SER A 554 1.77 -1.71 -26.59
C SER A 554 1.95 -2.60 -27.81
N LEU A 555 3.10 -3.25 -27.91
CA LEU A 555 3.46 -4.19 -28.95
C LEU A 555 3.97 -5.48 -28.32
N SER A 556 3.18 -6.55 -28.46
CA SER A 556 3.61 -7.90 -28.10
C SER A 556 4.51 -8.46 -29.20
N LEU A 557 5.72 -8.86 -28.83
CA LEU A 557 6.75 -9.38 -29.70
C LEU A 557 6.90 -10.90 -29.50
N PRO A 558 7.48 -11.65 -30.44
CA PRO A 558 7.75 -13.09 -30.27
C PRO A 558 8.58 -13.39 -28.99
N TYR A 559 8.46 -14.63 -28.49
CA TYR A 559 9.21 -15.12 -27.34
C TYR A 559 8.97 -14.35 -26.02
N ASP A 560 7.71 -14.00 -25.72
CA ASP A 560 7.27 -13.31 -24.49
C ASP A 560 8.02 -11.99 -24.24
N ASN A 561 8.22 -11.23 -25.31
CA ASN A 561 8.68 -9.84 -25.23
C ASN A 561 7.51 -8.88 -25.41
N GLU A 562 7.54 -7.77 -24.70
CA GLU A 562 6.56 -6.70 -24.85
C GLU A 562 7.23 -5.34 -24.75
N MET A 563 6.80 -4.41 -25.60
CA MET A 563 7.21 -3.00 -25.55
C MET A 563 6.00 -2.11 -25.38
N GLN A 564 6.13 -1.04 -24.59
CA GLN A 564 5.07 -0.06 -24.37
C GLN A 564 5.62 1.36 -24.44
N ILE A 565 4.84 2.29 -25.01
CA ILE A 565 5.10 3.72 -24.99
C ILE A 565 3.88 4.38 -24.37
N ASN A 566 4.07 5.19 -23.34
CA ASN A 566 2.99 5.82 -22.61
C ASN A 566 3.26 7.33 -22.48
N TYR A 567 2.20 8.12 -22.61
CA TYR A 567 2.18 9.54 -22.32
C TYR A 567 0.95 9.90 -21.50
N THR A 568 1.14 10.72 -20.44
CA THR A 568 0.04 11.27 -19.66
C THR A 568 0.37 12.65 -19.15
N ARG A 569 -0.66 13.51 -19.03
CA ARG A 569 -0.60 14.78 -18.31
C ARG A 569 -1.38 14.69 -17.01
N ARG A 570 -0.79 15.21 -15.92
CA ARG A 570 -1.34 15.17 -14.56
C ARG A 570 -1.22 16.51 -13.87
N LEU A 571 -1.87 16.63 -12.69
CA LEU A 571 -1.76 17.81 -11.84
C LEU A 571 -1.66 17.42 -10.35
N ARG A 572 -1.20 18.37 -9.56
CA ARG A 572 -1.34 18.38 -8.09
C ARG A 572 -1.92 19.72 -7.68
N ARG A 573 -3.04 19.68 -6.94
CA ARG A 573 -3.69 20.86 -6.38
C ARG A 573 -3.11 21.20 -5.02
N PRO A 574 -3.05 22.50 -4.64
CA PRO A 574 -2.80 22.85 -3.25
C PRO A 574 -3.99 22.41 -2.38
N TRP A 575 -3.70 21.80 -1.24
CA TRP A 575 -4.71 21.41 -0.25
C TRP A 575 -4.92 22.51 0.78
N GLY A 576 -5.98 22.43 1.61
CA GLY A 576 -6.41 23.49 2.53
C GLY A 576 -5.30 24.05 3.41
N GLY A 577 -4.50 23.21 4.05
CA GLY A 577 -3.39 23.66 4.91
C GLY A 577 -2.27 24.40 4.17
N GLN A 578 -2.05 24.10 2.86
CA GLN A 578 -1.08 24.87 2.05
C GLN A 578 -1.61 26.26 1.66
N LEU A 579 -2.93 26.45 1.67
CA LEU A 579 -3.59 27.72 1.35
C LEU A 579 -3.93 28.54 2.60
N ASN A 580 -3.86 27.95 3.80
CA ASN A 580 -4.16 28.64 5.06
C ASN A 580 -2.99 29.52 5.47
N SER A 581 -3.15 30.82 5.42
CA SER A 581 -2.13 31.82 5.79
C SER A 581 -1.91 31.96 7.31
N PHE A 582 -2.66 31.22 8.12
CA PHE A 582 -2.47 31.21 9.57
C PHE A 582 -1.09 30.70 9.97
N ARG A 583 -0.46 31.37 10.93
CA ARG A 583 0.89 31.07 11.37
C ARG A 583 0.88 30.08 12.53
N ASP A 584 1.57 28.97 12.34
CA ASP A 584 1.84 27.99 13.39
C ASP A 584 3.11 28.40 14.15
N ILE A 585 2.91 28.86 15.38
CA ILE A 585 3.97 29.30 16.28
C ILE A 585 4.33 28.24 17.33
N SER A 586 3.94 27.00 17.11
CA SER A 586 4.24 25.88 18.03
C SER A 586 5.74 25.61 18.23
N ASP A 587 6.56 26.02 17.29
CA ASP A 587 8.00 26.10 17.42
C ASP A 587 8.43 27.56 17.30
N PRO A 588 8.92 28.19 18.38
CA PRO A 588 9.25 29.61 18.39
C PRO A 588 10.42 29.98 17.46
N THR A 589 11.19 28.99 17.06
CA THR A 589 12.34 29.16 16.13
C THR A 589 11.98 28.89 14.68
N ASN A 590 10.78 28.29 14.41
CA ASN A 590 10.36 27.90 13.07
C ASN A 590 8.86 28.12 12.89
N ILE A 591 8.46 29.28 12.47
CA ILE A 591 7.07 29.62 12.18
C ILE A 591 6.69 29.10 10.80
N SER A 592 5.58 28.39 10.69
CA SER A 592 5.10 27.87 9.41
C SER A 592 3.69 28.38 9.07
N TYR A 593 3.46 28.65 7.76
CA TYR A 593 2.16 29.11 7.26
C TYR A 593 1.96 28.74 5.81
N GLY A 594 0.71 28.72 5.34
CA GLY A 594 0.35 28.47 3.96
C GLY A 594 0.33 29.73 3.10
N ASN A 595 0.18 29.55 1.79
CA ASN A 595 0.11 30.61 0.80
C ASN A 595 -1.19 30.51 -0.02
N PRO A 596 -2.14 31.44 0.13
CA PRO A 596 -3.40 31.45 -0.64
C PRO A 596 -3.20 31.62 -2.16
N GLU A 597 -2.06 32.19 -2.58
CA GLU A 597 -1.76 32.46 -3.98
C GLU A 597 -1.26 31.24 -4.76
N LEU A 598 -1.03 30.09 -4.10
CA LEU A 598 -0.55 28.88 -4.76
C LEU A 598 -1.40 28.49 -5.97
N GLN A 599 -0.69 28.12 -7.03
CA GLN A 599 -1.23 27.57 -8.27
C GLN A 599 -1.04 26.06 -8.30
N PRO A 600 -1.89 25.31 -9.01
CA PRO A 600 -1.64 23.90 -9.27
C PRO A 600 -0.33 23.68 -10.03
N GLN A 601 0.38 22.62 -9.69
CA GLN A 601 1.50 22.16 -10.50
C GLN A 601 1.04 21.13 -11.53
N TYR A 602 1.66 21.14 -12.71
CA TYR A 602 1.35 20.23 -13.81
C TYR A 602 2.56 19.37 -14.17
N SER A 603 2.30 18.09 -14.46
CA SER A 603 3.35 17.16 -14.86
C SER A 603 2.97 16.46 -16.18
N ASN A 604 3.93 16.36 -17.10
CA ASN A 604 3.87 15.52 -18.29
C ASN A 604 4.83 14.35 -18.08
N SER A 605 4.36 13.12 -18.29
CA SER A 605 5.13 11.90 -18.12
C SER A 605 5.19 11.13 -19.44
N PHE A 606 6.39 10.78 -19.85
CA PHE A 606 6.71 9.92 -21.00
C PHE A 606 7.40 8.66 -20.47
N GLU A 607 6.97 7.50 -20.91
CA GLU A 607 7.61 6.23 -20.55
C GLU A 607 7.78 5.32 -21.76
N LEU A 608 8.92 4.66 -21.84
CA LEU A 608 9.23 3.54 -22.72
C LEU A 608 9.53 2.34 -21.84
N ASN A 609 8.70 1.31 -21.93
CA ASN A 609 8.81 0.09 -21.14
C ASN A 609 9.14 -1.10 -22.06
N TYR A 610 9.99 -1.99 -21.58
CA TYR A 610 10.29 -3.27 -22.20
C TYR A 610 10.26 -4.35 -21.14
N ILE A 611 9.62 -5.48 -21.44
CA ILE A 611 9.62 -6.66 -20.57
C ILE A 611 9.98 -7.90 -21.37
N LYS A 612 10.82 -8.75 -20.77
CA LYS A 612 11.13 -10.09 -21.23
C LYS A 612 10.88 -11.07 -20.11
N SER A 613 10.05 -12.07 -20.39
CA SER A 613 9.77 -13.16 -19.47
C SER A 613 10.39 -14.46 -19.99
N TRP A 614 10.98 -15.24 -19.07
CA TRP A 614 11.39 -16.62 -19.25
C TRP A 614 10.67 -17.47 -18.19
N THR A 615 10.78 -18.76 -18.27
CA THR A 615 10.14 -19.68 -17.31
C THR A 615 10.47 -19.37 -15.85
N TRP A 616 11.72 -18.99 -15.57
CA TRP A 616 12.23 -18.79 -14.21
C TRP A 616 12.71 -17.37 -13.93
N HIS A 617 12.80 -16.55 -14.94
CA HIS A 617 13.39 -15.23 -14.88
C HIS A 617 12.51 -14.21 -15.60
N MET A 618 12.55 -12.97 -15.15
CA MET A 618 11.92 -11.82 -15.80
C MET A 618 12.81 -10.61 -15.66
N ILE A 619 12.94 -9.83 -16.72
CA ILE A 619 13.53 -8.51 -16.68
C ILE A 619 12.52 -7.48 -17.20
N SER A 620 12.39 -6.36 -16.50
CA SER A 620 11.62 -5.20 -16.95
C SER A 620 12.54 -3.98 -16.94
N LEU A 621 12.58 -3.28 -18.05
CA LEU A 621 13.32 -2.03 -18.23
C LEU A 621 12.30 -0.93 -18.51
N SER A 622 12.36 0.20 -17.78
CA SER A 622 11.48 1.35 -17.96
C SER A 622 12.33 2.60 -18.04
N ALA A 623 12.45 3.21 -19.21
CA ALA A 623 13.01 4.54 -19.35
C ALA A 623 11.88 5.57 -19.23
N TYR A 624 12.07 6.62 -18.45
CA TYR A 624 11.04 7.62 -18.22
C TYR A 624 11.61 9.04 -18.18
N MET A 625 10.76 10.00 -18.56
CA MET A 625 11.00 11.42 -18.42
C MET A 625 9.72 12.09 -17.92
N ARG A 626 9.83 12.84 -16.83
CA ARG A 626 8.74 13.63 -16.26
C ARG A 626 9.17 15.09 -16.18
N THR A 627 8.36 15.97 -16.77
CA THR A 627 8.52 17.42 -16.62
C THR A 627 7.43 17.95 -15.70
N THR A 628 7.79 18.70 -14.68
CA THR A 628 6.84 19.30 -13.74
C THR A 628 7.04 20.81 -13.76
N SER A 629 5.98 21.55 -14.03
CA SER A 629 5.95 23.02 -14.01
C SER A 629 5.17 23.54 -12.81
N ASN A 630 5.49 24.75 -12.36
CA ASN A 630 4.90 25.42 -11.20
C ASN A 630 5.01 24.55 -9.92
N MET A 631 6.19 24.00 -9.63
CA MET A 631 6.35 23.17 -8.45
C MET A 631 5.98 23.91 -7.18
N MET A 632 5.11 23.29 -6.37
CA MET A 632 4.81 23.76 -5.02
C MET A 632 5.90 23.29 -4.06
N ASN A 633 6.84 24.15 -3.76
CA ASN A 633 7.93 23.90 -2.83
C ASN A 633 7.72 24.58 -1.49
N ARG A 634 8.19 23.92 -0.44
CA ARG A 634 8.31 24.50 0.89
C ARG A 634 9.61 25.32 0.90
N ILE A 635 9.49 26.62 1.16
CA ILE A 635 10.60 27.57 1.14
C ILE A 635 10.73 28.18 2.53
N SER A 636 11.99 28.24 3.01
CA SER A 636 12.31 28.81 4.32
C SER A 636 13.18 30.05 4.14
N TYR A 637 12.92 31.08 4.96
CA TYR A 637 13.70 32.31 5.05
C TYR A 637 13.83 32.76 6.49
N LEU A 638 14.84 33.56 6.77
CA LEU A 638 15.04 34.22 8.07
C LEU A 638 14.44 35.63 8.04
N ASP A 639 13.69 35.98 9.08
CA ASP A 639 13.33 37.38 9.42
C ASP A 639 13.75 37.60 10.88
N GLY A 640 14.86 38.33 11.10
CA GLY A 640 15.59 38.30 12.35
C GLY A 640 16.19 36.89 12.60
N ASP A 641 15.98 36.35 13.81
CA ASP A 641 16.49 35.04 14.23
C ASP A 641 15.47 33.90 14.03
N VAL A 642 14.26 34.25 13.59
CA VAL A 642 13.17 33.30 13.43
C VAL A 642 13.14 32.79 12.00
N MET A 643 13.06 31.47 11.87
CA MET A 643 12.86 30.81 10.59
C MET A 643 11.40 30.80 10.21
N TYR A 644 11.05 31.43 9.11
CA TYR A 644 9.73 31.35 8.50
C TYR A 644 9.74 30.34 7.37
N THR A 645 8.73 29.49 7.34
CA THR A 645 8.56 28.48 6.31
C THR A 645 7.18 28.54 5.70
N THR A 646 7.11 28.72 4.38
CA THR A 646 5.86 28.78 3.63
C THR A 646 5.92 27.99 2.34
N TRP A 647 4.86 28.03 1.56
CA TRP A 647 4.77 27.36 0.25
C TRP A 647 4.82 28.39 -0.87
N ALA A 648 5.54 28.07 -1.93
CA ALA A 648 5.59 28.90 -3.12
C ALA A 648 5.69 28.04 -4.39
N ASN A 649 5.15 28.54 -5.51
CA ASN A 649 5.37 27.93 -6.82
C ASN A 649 6.69 28.42 -7.36
N VAL A 650 7.77 27.71 -7.05
CA VAL A 650 9.13 28.05 -7.46
C VAL A 650 9.80 26.86 -8.11
N ALA A 651 10.59 27.13 -9.15
CA ALA A 651 11.28 26.17 -9.98
C ALA A 651 10.36 25.29 -10.84
N ASP A 652 10.93 24.78 -11.90
CA ASP A 652 10.44 23.64 -12.69
C ASP A 652 11.40 22.47 -12.51
N GLU A 653 10.89 21.25 -12.66
CA GLU A 653 11.67 20.05 -12.50
C GLU A 653 11.59 19.17 -13.75
N ILE A 654 12.73 18.60 -14.13
CA ILE A 654 12.79 17.50 -15.10
C ILE A 654 13.45 16.32 -14.40
N ASN A 655 12.66 15.27 -14.22
CA ASN A 655 13.13 14.00 -13.67
C ASN A 655 13.17 12.97 -14.80
N SER A 656 14.37 12.48 -15.13
CA SER A 656 14.58 11.47 -16.18
C SER A 656 15.40 10.31 -15.65
N GLY A 657 14.99 9.09 -15.95
CA GLY A 657 15.62 7.93 -15.37
C GLY A 657 15.35 6.62 -16.09
N CYS A 658 15.94 5.57 -15.52
CA CYS A 658 15.75 4.19 -15.95
C CYS A 658 15.52 3.31 -14.72
N GLU A 659 14.42 2.59 -14.71
CA GLU A 659 14.11 1.56 -13.71
C GLU A 659 14.37 0.19 -14.30
N ILE A 660 15.09 -0.64 -13.55
CA ILE A 660 15.43 -2.02 -13.88
C ILE A 660 14.83 -2.92 -12.81
N VAL A 661 13.93 -3.81 -13.19
CA VAL A 661 13.38 -4.84 -12.30
C VAL A 661 13.84 -6.20 -12.82
N VAL A 662 14.51 -6.94 -11.97
CA VAL A 662 14.94 -8.32 -12.25
C VAL A 662 14.30 -9.24 -11.24
N LYS A 663 13.59 -10.25 -11.72
CA LYS A 663 12.98 -11.28 -10.89
C LYS A 663 13.53 -12.65 -11.28
N ASN A 664 13.99 -13.36 -10.29
CA ASN A 664 14.56 -14.69 -10.45
C ASN A 664 13.85 -15.65 -9.50
N ASN A 665 13.45 -16.80 -10.01
CA ASN A 665 12.99 -17.92 -9.21
C ASN A 665 14.01 -19.07 -9.39
N PHE A 666 14.68 -19.41 -8.31
CA PHE A 666 15.68 -20.49 -8.33
C PHE A 666 15.08 -21.75 -7.69
N ILE A 667 15.05 -22.85 -8.44
CA ILE A 667 14.70 -24.20 -7.95
C ILE A 667 13.32 -24.23 -7.27
N ASN A 668 12.34 -23.41 -7.69
CA ASN A 668 11.01 -23.27 -7.05
C ASN A 668 11.03 -23.00 -5.53
N ARG A 669 12.17 -22.60 -4.96
CA ARG A 669 12.33 -22.40 -3.52
C ARG A 669 12.84 -21.02 -3.14
N ILE A 670 13.57 -20.37 -4.02
CA ILE A 670 14.21 -19.08 -3.75
C ILE A 670 13.69 -18.09 -4.78
N ASP A 671 12.94 -17.09 -4.33
CA ASP A 671 12.50 -15.96 -5.12
C ASP A 671 13.37 -14.75 -4.78
N LEU A 672 14.03 -14.18 -5.79
CA LEU A 672 14.84 -12.96 -5.66
C LEU A 672 14.28 -11.89 -6.57
N THR A 673 13.84 -10.78 -6.01
CA THR A 673 13.44 -9.59 -6.77
C THR A 673 14.42 -8.47 -6.47
N THR A 674 15.00 -7.90 -7.51
CA THR A 674 15.91 -6.75 -7.44
C THR A 674 15.33 -5.62 -8.27
N THR A 675 15.19 -4.44 -7.69
CA THR A 675 14.79 -3.21 -8.37
C THR A 675 15.91 -2.20 -8.20
N VAL A 676 16.32 -1.57 -9.28
CA VAL A 676 17.27 -0.46 -9.29
C VAL A 676 16.66 0.66 -10.12
N ASN A 677 16.57 1.85 -9.57
CA ASN A 677 16.12 3.04 -10.24
C ASN A 677 17.25 4.07 -10.26
N LEU A 678 17.66 4.47 -11.45
CA LEU A 678 18.74 5.42 -11.71
C LEU A 678 18.12 6.66 -12.33
N TYR A 679 18.27 7.84 -11.73
CA TYR A 679 17.63 9.02 -12.26
C TYR A 679 18.46 10.28 -12.05
N ASN A 680 18.26 11.21 -12.98
CA ASN A 680 18.76 12.56 -12.88
C ASN A 680 17.60 13.51 -12.59
N ASN A 681 17.74 14.28 -11.54
CA ASN A 681 16.80 15.33 -11.18
C ASN A 681 17.42 16.70 -11.54
N HIS A 682 16.76 17.40 -12.46
CA HIS A 682 17.12 18.75 -12.88
C HIS A 682 16.09 19.72 -12.33
N ILE A 683 16.51 20.65 -11.47
CA ILE A 683 15.71 21.73 -10.92
C ILE A 683 16.18 23.04 -11.57
N SER A 684 15.25 23.82 -12.13
CA SER A 684 15.56 25.12 -12.74
C SER A 684 16.01 26.13 -11.68
N ALA A 685 16.70 27.17 -12.09
CA ALA A 685 16.91 28.35 -11.27
C ALA A 685 15.56 29.02 -10.97
N TRP A 686 15.46 29.66 -9.83
CA TRP A 686 14.25 30.37 -9.41
C TRP A 686 14.59 31.58 -8.56
N ASP A 687 13.72 32.57 -8.60
CA ASP A 687 13.75 33.78 -7.78
C ASP A 687 12.35 33.98 -7.21
N PHE A 688 12.26 34.39 -5.96
CA PHE A 688 11.00 34.68 -5.29
C PHE A 688 11.19 35.71 -4.18
N ASP A 689 10.35 36.75 -4.17
CA ASP A 689 10.35 37.80 -3.18
C ASP A 689 9.30 37.54 -2.12
N PHE A 690 9.73 37.41 -0.87
CA PHE A 690 8.83 37.30 0.28
C PHE A 690 8.61 38.68 0.92
N LEU A 691 7.38 38.96 1.30
CA LEU A 691 7.03 40.14 2.08
C LEU A 691 7.02 39.75 3.57
N SER A 692 7.96 40.29 4.36
CA SER A 692 7.99 40.08 5.80
C SER A 692 6.85 40.82 6.52
N GLU A 693 6.60 40.52 7.78
CA GLU A 693 5.60 41.24 8.61
C GLU A 693 5.89 42.74 8.74
N ASN A 694 7.15 43.07 8.77
CA ASN A 694 7.63 44.45 8.87
C ASN A 694 7.56 45.19 7.51
N GLY A 695 7.00 44.56 6.47
CA GLY A 695 6.90 45.13 5.13
C GLY A 695 8.21 45.11 4.33
N ASN A 696 9.24 44.42 4.81
CA ASN A 696 10.49 44.26 4.10
C ASN A 696 10.37 43.18 3.03
N VAL A 697 10.93 43.43 1.86
CA VAL A 697 11.05 42.42 0.82
C VAL A 697 12.31 41.58 1.09
N ILE A 698 12.15 40.29 1.26
CA ILE A 698 13.23 39.31 1.44
C ILE A 698 13.38 38.56 0.12
N PRO A 699 14.37 38.89 -0.72
CA PRO A 699 14.61 38.19 -1.98
C PRO A 699 15.28 36.85 -1.73
N LEU A 700 14.69 35.77 -2.23
CA LEU A 700 15.29 34.45 -2.23
C LEU A 700 15.50 33.95 -3.64
N SER A 701 16.61 33.28 -3.86
CA SER A 701 16.89 32.65 -5.13
C SER A 701 17.49 31.26 -4.98
N GLY A 702 17.23 30.40 -5.95
CA GLY A 702 17.85 29.11 -6.06
C GLY A 702 18.55 28.94 -7.41
N ARG A 703 19.79 28.45 -7.36
CA ARG A 703 20.55 28.17 -8.59
C ARG A 703 20.02 26.90 -9.26
N LYS A 704 20.16 26.83 -10.57
CA LYS A 704 19.96 25.62 -11.35
C LYS A 704 20.77 24.46 -10.77
N GLN A 705 20.11 23.32 -10.55
CA GLN A 705 20.72 22.15 -9.93
C GLN A 705 20.53 20.91 -10.80
N ASN A 706 21.54 20.06 -10.84
CA ASN A 706 21.47 18.71 -11.40
C ASN A 706 21.93 17.72 -10.36
N SER A 707 21.14 16.69 -10.12
CA SER A 707 21.46 15.65 -9.15
C SER A 707 21.23 14.28 -9.76
N PHE A 708 22.30 13.52 -9.91
CA PHE A 708 22.13 12.09 -10.13
C PHE A 708 21.84 11.41 -8.79
N ALA A 709 20.76 10.65 -8.76
CA ALA A 709 20.34 9.88 -7.61
C ALA A 709 19.96 8.46 -8.03
N TRP A 710 19.97 7.54 -7.07
CA TRP A 710 19.54 6.17 -7.31
C TRP A 710 18.98 5.53 -6.05
N ASP A 711 18.08 4.63 -6.25
CA ASP A 711 17.54 3.75 -5.21
C ASP A 711 17.63 2.31 -5.65
N ALA A 712 17.84 1.43 -4.69
CA ALA A 712 17.89 0.01 -4.93
C ALA A 712 17.13 -0.74 -3.84
N ARG A 713 16.41 -1.77 -4.26
CA ARG A 713 15.71 -2.69 -3.38
C ARG A 713 16.00 -4.12 -3.78
N MET A 714 16.27 -4.96 -2.80
CA MET A 714 16.44 -6.39 -3.00
C MET A 714 15.58 -7.14 -1.99
N MET A 715 14.72 -8.03 -2.49
CA MET A 715 13.89 -8.90 -1.68
C MET A 715 14.22 -10.36 -2.02
N ALA A 716 14.58 -11.12 -1.01
CA ALA A 716 14.82 -12.55 -1.10
C ALA A 716 13.81 -13.31 -0.25
N SER A 717 13.08 -14.25 -0.83
CA SER A 717 12.16 -15.15 -0.14
C SER A 717 12.60 -16.59 -0.34
N VAL A 718 12.68 -17.36 0.75
CA VAL A 718 13.13 -18.76 0.72
C VAL A 718 12.04 -19.64 1.33
N ARG A 719 11.57 -20.63 0.55
CA ARG A 719 10.65 -21.66 1.04
C ARG A 719 11.45 -22.84 1.58
N LEU A 720 11.32 -23.04 2.87
CA LEU A 720 11.98 -24.10 3.61
C LEU A 720 11.03 -25.31 3.80
N PRO A 721 11.55 -26.50 4.11
CA PRO A 721 10.72 -27.63 4.52
C PRO A 721 9.75 -27.27 5.66
N TRP A 722 8.73 -28.13 5.88
CA TRP A 722 7.72 -27.99 6.95
C TRP A 722 6.86 -26.72 6.88
N SER A 723 6.58 -26.21 5.67
CA SER A 723 5.79 -24.98 5.47
C SER A 723 6.37 -23.77 6.20
N LEU A 724 7.70 -23.70 6.32
CA LEU A 724 8.43 -22.57 6.85
C LEU A 724 8.89 -21.69 5.68
N SER A 725 8.76 -20.39 5.81
CA SER A 725 9.28 -19.41 4.84
C SER A 725 10.08 -18.32 5.55
N PHE A 726 11.16 -17.91 4.92
CA PHE A 726 12.02 -16.83 5.34
C PHE A 726 12.05 -15.75 4.28
N GLN A 727 12.00 -14.49 4.68
CA GLN A 727 12.15 -13.33 3.79
C GLN A 727 13.14 -12.34 4.37
N ALA A 728 13.94 -11.73 3.50
CA ALA A 728 14.78 -10.59 3.80
C ALA A 728 14.56 -9.51 2.74
N THR A 729 14.44 -8.26 3.16
CA THR A 729 14.31 -7.10 2.28
C THR A 729 15.35 -6.06 2.66
N GLY A 730 16.17 -5.65 1.70
CA GLY A 730 17.12 -4.55 1.81
C GLY A 730 16.67 -3.37 0.95
N ASN A 731 16.71 -2.16 1.50
CA ASN A 731 16.42 -0.93 0.78
C ASN A 731 17.60 0.04 0.92
N TYR A 732 17.89 0.77 -0.14
CA TYR A 732 18.89 1.83 -0.17
C TYR A 732 18.40 3.00 -1.03
N ASN A 733 18.52 4.22 -0.53
CA ASN A 733 18.27 5.46 -1.26
C ASN A 733 19.51 6.33 -1.18
N SER A 734 19.93 6.91 -2.31
CA SER A 734 21.05 7.84 -2.35
C SER A 734 20.63 9.24 -1.88
N LYS A 735 21.62 10.13 -1.74
CA LYS A 735 21.37 11.56 -1.50
C LYS A 735 20.60 12.16 -2.69
N MET A 736 19.64 13.05 -2.42
CA MET A 736 18.84 13.78 -3.41
C MET A 736 18.86 15.29 -3.10
N LEU A 737 18.94 16.13 -4.13
CA LEU A 737 18.82 17.58 -4.00
C LEU A 737 17.36 18.02 -3.94
N SER A 738 17.11 19.16 -3.33
CA SER A 738 15.82 19.88 -3.26
C SER A 738 16.04 21.35 -3.64
N ALA A 739 14.95 22.14 -3.77
CA ALA A 739 15.04 23.55 -4.17
C ALA A 739 15.97 24.38 -3.27
N GLN A 740 16.04 24.11 -1.96
CA GLN A 740 16.86 24.81 -0.97
C GLN A 740 17.83 23.91 -0.21
N GLY A 741 18.28 22.78 -0.77
CA GLY A 741 19.24 21.94 -0.05
C GLY A 741 19.29 20.50 -0.49
N SER A 742 19.32 19.56 0.46
CA SER A 742 19.39 18.14 0.11
C SER A 742 18.81 17.24 1.19
N ARG A 743 18.28 16.09 0.78
CA ARG A 743 17.97 14.94 1.62
C ARG A 743 19.14 13.96 1.55
N GLN A 744 19.62 13.50 2.70
CA GLN A 744 20.68 12.50 2.76
C GLN A 744 20.13 11.11 2.37
N GLY A 745 21.00 10.25 1.89
CA GLY A 745 20.68 8.87 1.63
C GLY A 745 20.49 8.05 2.91
N GLY A 746 19.85 6.88 2.76
CA GLY A 746 19.58 5.97 3.86
C GLY A 746 19.47 4.53 3.39
N TRP A 747 19.54 3.59 4.32
CA TRP A 747 19.35 2.18 4.06
C TRP A 747 18.60 1.50 5.20
N SER A 748 17.97 0.36 4.94
CA SER A 748 17.33 -0.46 5.95
C SER A 748 17.28 -1.91 5.54
N VAL A 749 17.19 -2.82 6.52
CA VAL A 749 17.02 -4.26 6.31
C VAL A 749 15.89 -4.75 7.21
N ASP A 750 14.93 -5.44 6.60
CA ASP A 750 13.82 -6.09 7.27
C ASP A 750 13.93 -7.60 7.06
N ILE A 751 13.60 -8.40 8.09
CA ILE A 751 13.58 -9.87 8.01
C ILE A 751 12.27 -10.42 8.59
N GLY A 752 11.82 -11.54 8.03
CA GLY A 752 10.62 -12.21 8.50
C GLY A 752 10.70 -13.72 8.37
N VAL A 753 10.05 -14.41 9.29
CA VAL A 753 9.87 -15.87 9.28
C VAL A 753 8.40 -16.18 9.46
N ARG A 754 7.88 -17.10 8.68
CA ARG A 754 6.49 -17.58 8.78
C ARG A 754 6.43 -19.09 8.78
N LYS A 755 5.51 -19.62 9.61
CA LYS A 755 5.15 -21.02 9.71
C LYS A 755 3.64 -21.19 9.54
N ASN A 756 3.22 -22.00 8.57
CA ASN A 756 1.83 -22.38 8.40
C ASN A 756 1.57 -23.78 8.98
N ILE A 757 0.51 -23.95 9.79
CA ILE A 757 0.12 -25.19 10.44
C ILE A 757 -1.40 -25.34 10.27
N GLY A 758 -1.83 -26.08 9.25
CA GLY A 758 -3.25 -26.16 8.88
C GLY A 758 -3.82 -24.76 8.60
N ASN A 759 -4.85 -24.36 9.34
CA ASN A 759 -5.52 -23.07 9.23
C ASN A 759 -4.83 -21.93 10.04
N TRP A 760 -3.75 -22.24 10.74
CA TRP A 760 -2.99 -21.27 11.52
C TRP A 760 -1.77 -20.78 10.74
N SER A 761 -1.50 -19.48 10.82
CA SER A 761 -0.27 -18.87 10.36
C SER A 761 0.38 -18.13 11.53
N LEU A 762 1.65 -18.46 11.79
CA LEU A 762 2.46 -17.83 12.81
C LEU A 762 3.57 -17.05 12.08
N SER A 763 3.76 -15.79 12.37
CA SER A 763 4.85 -14.99 11.79
C SER A 763 5.62 -14.20 12.83
N LEU A 764 6.93 -14.10 12.63
CA LEU A 764 7.84 -13.27 13.40
C LEU A 764 8.59 -12.37 12.42
N ASN A 765 8.36 -11.07 12.53
CA ASN A 765 8.96 -10.07 11.66
C ASN A 765 9.84 -9.12 12.48
N CYS A 766 11.00 -8.77 11.97
CA CYS A 766 11.86 -7.73 12.52
C CYS A 766 12.04 -6.65 11.46
N ARG A 767 11.43 -5.49 11.69
CA ARG A 767 11.58 -4.30 10.86
C ARG A 767 12.78 -3.49 11.33
N ASP A 768 13.53 -2.95 10.38
CA ASP A 768 14.71 -2.12 10.62
C ASP A 768 15.71 -2.80 11.59
N LEU A 769 16.20 -3.97 11.16
CA LEU A 769 17.07 -4.85 11.96
C LEU A 769 18.26 -4.11 12.58
N PHE A 770 18.80 -3.11 11.87
CA PHE A 770 20.00 -2.36 12.28
C PHE A 770 19.70 -0.98 12.90
N ASP A 771 18.41 -0.63 13.07
CA ASP A 771 17.97 0.68 13.61
C ASP A 771 18.52 1.87 12.79
N SER A 772 18.52 1.71 11.47
CA SER A 772 19.20 2.61 10.53
C SER A 772 18.27 3.67 9.90
N ARG A 773 16.95 3.53 10.07
CA ARG A 773 15.95 4.42 9.46
C ARG A 773 15.93 5.78 10.18
N LYS A 774 16.65 6.73 9.62
CA LYS A 774 16.67 8.12 10.06
C LYS A 774 16.50 9.04 8.86
N PHE A 775 15.62 10.02 8.98
CA PHE A 775 15.46 11.05 7.97
C PHE A 775 16.44 12.19 8.24
N LYS A 776 17.30 12.49 7.29
CA LYS A 776 18.32 13.53 7.40
C LYS A 776 18.20 14.50 6.24
N SER A 777 18.13 15.79 6.54
CA SER A 777 18.07 16.83 5.51
C SER A 777 18.95 18.03 5.87
N THR A 778 19.42 18.72 4.85
CA THR A 778 20.13 19.99 4.96
C THR A 778 19.37 21.04 4.17
N THR A 779 19.06 22.17 4.77
CA THR A 779 18.47 23.36 4.11
C THR A 779 19.51 24.46 4.12
N ASN A 780 19.70 25.14 2.99
CA ASN A 780 20.64 26.25 2.83
C ASN A 780 19.86 27.51 2.52
N GLY A 781 20.08 28.56 3.30
CA GLY A 781 19.65 29.92 3.00
C GLY A 781 20.84 30.82 2.66
N PRO A 782 20.61 32.12 2.38
CA PRO A 782 21.69 33.07 2.14
C PRO A 782 22.65 33.18 3.34
N ASP A 783 22.12 33.18 4.55
CA ASP A 783 22.83 33.51 5.79
C ASP A 783 22.91 32.37 6.78
N TYR A 784 22.42 31.16 6.41
CA TYR A 784 22.39 30.00 7.30
C TYR A 784 22.49 28.67 6.55
N THR A 785 22.93 27.65 7.33
CA THR A 785 22.78 26.23 6.95
C THR A 785 22.11 25.50 8.12
N GLN A 786 21.04 24.77 7.81
CA GLN A 786 20.31 24.00 8.82
C GLN A 786 20.34 22.51 8.50
N TYR A 787 20.85 21.70 9.43
CA TYR A 787 20.80 20.25 9.41
C TYR A 787 19.64 19.77 10.30
N ASN A 788 18.81 18.87 9.78
CA ASN A 788 17.74 18.21 10.51
C ASN A 788 17.93 16.69 10.45
N GLU A 789 17.77 16.03 11.59
CA GLU A 789 17.66 14.58 11.71
C GLU A 789 16.38 14.25 12.48
N ARG A 790 15.57 13.34 11.94
CA ARG A 790 14.36 12.85 12.60
C ARG A 790 14.35 11.33 12.55
N TRP A 791 13.91 10.72 13.65
CA TRP A 791 13.65 9.29 13.70
C TRP A 791 12.27 9.04 14.29
N ARG A 792 11.60 8.03 13.74
CA ARG A 792 10.27 7.65 14.18
C ARG A 792 10.20 6.14 14.21
N GLY A 793 10.19 5.57 15.39
CA GLY A 793 10.19 4.14 15.50
C GLY A 793 11.60 3.57 15.68
N GLY A 794 12.22 2.92 14.70
CA GLY A 794 13.43 2.10 14.72
C GLY A 794 13.12 0.61 14.79
N ARG A 795 14.09 -0.22 15.21
CA ARG A 795 13.93 -1.69 15.23
C ARG A 795 12.67 -2.14 15.99
N THR A 796 11.81 -2.91 15.31
CA THR A 796 10.55 -3.41 15.88
C THR A 796 10.40 -4.89 15.54
N ILE A 797 10.25 -5.72 16.59
CA ILE A 797 9.96 -7.14 16.45
C ILE A 797 8.45 -7.32 16.65
N ARG A 798 7.78 -7.98 15.71
CA ARG A 798 6.34 -8.27 15.74
C ARG A 798 6.10 -9.76 15.65
N PHE A 799 5.28 -10.28 16.55
CA PHE A 799 4.74 -11.64 16.49
C PHE A 799 3.27 -11.58 16.14
N THR A 800 2.85 -12.37 15.15
CA THR A 800 1.48 -12.42 14.66
C THR A 800 0.98 -13.86 14.63
N VAL A 801 -0.22 -14.07 15.14
CA VAL A 801 -0.97 -15.32 15.06
C VAL A 801 -2.24 -15.06 14.29
N LYS A 802 -2.50 -15.84 13.25
CA LYS A 802 -3.69 -15.74 12.42
C LYS A 802 -4.34 -17.09 12.27
N TYR A 803 -5.66 -17.11 12.35
CA TYR A 803 -6.50 -18.27 12.09
C TYR A 803 -7.46 -17.98 10.94
N SER A 804 -7.44 -18.79 9.90
CA SER A 804 -8.33 -18.69 8.75
C SER A 804 -9.36 -19.82 8.77
N PHE A 805 -10.63 -19.51 8.49
CA PHE A 805 -11.72 -20.48 8.54
C PHE A 805 -12.66 -20.33 7.33
N GLY A 806 -13.44 -21.39 7.06
CA GLY A 806 -14.40 -21.43 5.96
C GLY A 806 -13.93 -22.27 4.76
N ASN A 807 -14.73 -22.27 3.71
CA ASN A 807 -14.46 -23.08 2.50
C ASN A 807 -13.52 -22.32 1.53
N MET A 808 -12.21 -22.43 1.75
CA MET A 808 -11.18 -21.85 0.89
C MET A 808 -10.76 -22.79 -0.28
N LYS A 809 -11.37 -23.96 -0.43
CA LYS A 809 -11.02 -24.89 -1.51
C LYS A 809 -11.59 -24.40 -2.84
N SER A 810 -10.71 -24.00 -3.74
CA SER A 810 -11.08 -23.82 -5.15
C SER A 810 -11.61 -25.15 -5.70
N LYS A 811 -12.91 -25.20 -6.06
CA LYS A 811 -13.36 -26.27 -6.95
C LYS A 811 -12.70 -26.02 -8.30
N PRO A 812 -12.08 -27.05 -8.93
CA PRO A 812 -11.69 -26.92 -10.32
C PRO A 812 -12.96 -26.57 -11.14
N ASN A 813 -12.84 -25.64 -12.06
CA ASN A 813 -13.93 -25.29 -12.98
C ASN A 813 -14.49 -26.57 -13.58
N LYS A 814 -15.78 -26.87 -13.35
CA LYS A 814 -16.49 -27.80 -14.21
C LYS A 814 -16.50 -27.15 -15.59
N LYS A 815 -15.78 -27.72 -16.55
CA LYS A 815 -15.92 -27.39 -17.97
C LYS A 815 -17.41 -27.52 -18.31
N GLY A 816 -18.07 -26.39 -18.63
CA GLY A 816 -19.30 -26.43 -19.39
C GLY A 816 -18.96 -26.97 -20.77
N ASP A 817 -19.73 -27.97 -21.21
CA ASP A 817 -19.67 -28.45 -22.58
C ASP A 817 -19.98 -27.29 -23.53
N GLY A 818 -19.08 -27.04 -24.49
CA GLY A 818 -19.39 -26.23 -25.66
C GLY A 818 -18.42 -25.08 -25.93
N GLU A 819 -17.70 -25.29 -27.01
CA GLU A 819 -16.95 -24.40 -27.90
C GLU A 819 -15.50 -24.07 -27.51
N PRO A 820 -14.57 -24.19 -28.47
CA PRO A 820 -13.18 -23.88 -28.28
C PRO A 820 -13.03 -22.35 -28.19
N MET A 821 -12.70 -21.84 -26.99
CA MET A 821 -12.22 -20.46 -26.86
C MET A 821 -10.86 -20.38 -27.54
N ASP A 822 -10.83 -19.72 -28.66
CA ASP A 822 -9.64 -19.18 -29.29
C ASP A 822 -8.88 -18.33 -28.23
N GLY A 823 -7.56 -18.57 -28.12
CA GLY A 823 -6.71 -18.05 -27.06
C GLY A 823 -6.43 -16.54 -27.09
N SER A 824 -7.46 -15.71 -27.22
CA SER A 824 -7.43 -14.25 -27.03
C SER A 824 -8.22 -13.85 -25.79
N GLY A 825 -7.78 -14.35 -24.64
CA GLY A 825 -8.33 -13.93 -23.36
C GLY A 825 -7.96 -12.50 -23.04
N TYR A 826 -8.80 -11.55 -23.36
CA TYR A 826 -8.96 -10.37 -22.54
C TYR A 826 -9.43 -10.87 -21.18
N GLY A 827 -8.56 -10.77 -20.20
CA GLY A 827 -8.93 -11.02 -18.81
C GLY A 827 -10.14 -10.15 -18.50
N ASP A 828 -11.21 -10.79 -18.01
CA ASP A 828 -12.38 -10.11 -17.52
C ASP A 828 -11.98 -8.91 -16.67
N MET A 829 -12.17 -7.71 -17.22
CA MET A 829 -12.27 -6.52 -16.40
C MET A 829 -13.66 -6.56 -15.74
N ASP A 830 -13.81 -7.41 -14.77
CA ASP A 830 -14.84 -7.20 -13.79
C ASP A 830 -14.36 -6.12 -12.83
N MET A 831 -15.14 -5.06 -12.74
CA MET A 831 -15.02 -3.81 -11.99
C MET A 831 -14.55 -3.94 -10.57
#